data_3340fd7cb9e19fc9bccabe0d10f34971
#
_entry.id   3340fd7cb9e19fc9bccabe0d10f34971
#
_cell.length_a   1.000
_cell.length_b   1.000
_cell.length_c   1.000
_cell.angle_alpha   90.00
_cell.angle_beta   90.00
_cell.angle_gamma   90.00
#
_symmetry.space_group_name_H-M   'P 1'
#
loop_
_entity.id
_entity.type
_entity.pdbx_description
1 polymer ?
#
loop_
_entity_poly.entity_id
_entity_poly.type
_entity_poly.pdbx_seq_one_letter_code
_entity_poly.pdbx_strand_id
1 'polypeptide(L)'
;MPVDPAPAPAPADTTPYLWQRLRIVEERVRRAVALRRTADPDPDDPYRGQYLTPDAAARILDARHDPGPSERVPDDPPPGSPLDVLATRFALAPLDLDLLLVALAPDLDARFEQLYGYLNDDLTRRRPTVGLALELCGRTGAAAARFRLSPAAPLVAGGLLEVTEPERPPLSRVLVVPDRVTAHLLGDTSPDPRLAGVLGEATDDPAVDPAELHRAGAAAGSGTGHVHLRTRGGDPVGLAAAALRARGLSPLALDASALAHHARTVPELARAAAREARLTGAGVLLGPVEELPDKPDERARLLRTLFTVLRGIPLFTYGTGGWEPAWAADTPVALTVAAPDPDRQAVRWRHALERAAGEHGATGEADALARSVSAHRLDAGQLRRAAGAAVRTAALDGRAVSPEDLRTAVRAQNGAGLARLARRVEPAVGWDDLVLPPPTLRGLRELAVRARHRDQVLGQWGMRPGGGRGRGVIALFAGSSGTGKTMSAEVVAADLGMDLYVVDLSTVVDKYVGETEKNLERIFTEASAVNAVLLFDEADAIFGKRSEVKDSHDKHANMESAYLLQRMESFDGIAILTTNLRANLDEAFTRRLDVVADFPVPDAAQRLALWERCLGDRLPRAGDLDLGFCAERFELAGGSIRACAVTAAYFAAASGEPLTMPQVVTAVAQEYRKLGRLLLEGEFGPYVGQVTHV
;
A
#
# COMPACT_ATOMS: atom_id res chain seq x y z
N MET A 1 5.65 35.29 -4.68
CA MET A 1 4.98 34.71 -5.85
C MET A 1 5.97 33.75 -6.52
N PRO A 2 5.81 32.45 -6.43
CA PRO A 2 6.58 31.52 -7.25
C PRO A 2 5.99 31.58 -8.67
N VAL A 3 6.87 31.75 -9.63
CA VAL A 3 6.56 31.69 -11.06
C VAL A 3 6.22 30.24 -11.37
N ASP A 4 5.01 29.98 -11.84
CA ASP A 4 4.63 28.71 -12.42
C ASP A 4 5.68 28.31 -13.48
N PRO A 5 6.23 27.10 -13.45
CA PRO A 5 7.06 26.62 -14.54
C PRO A 5 6.17 26.57 -15.80
N ALA A 6 6.63 27.27 -16.85
CA ALA A 6 5.98 27.27 -18.15
C ALA A 6 5.66 25.80 -18.55
N PRO A 7 4.48 25.52 -19.10
CA PRO A 7 4.14 24.20 -19.62
C PRO A 7 5.24 23.80 -20.62
N ALA A 8 5.72 22.56 -20.50
CA ALA A 8 6.64 21.99 -21.47
C ALA A 8 6.08 22.24 -22.89
N PRO A 9 6.90 22.70 -23.85
CA PRO A 9 6.44 22.92 -25.20
C PRO A 9 5.80 21.63 -25.71
N ALA A 10 4.59 21.74 -26.29
CA ALA A 10 3.95 20.63 -26.95
C ALA A 10 4.96 19.98 -27.91
N PRO A 11 5.06 18.64 -27.96
CA PRO A 11 5.99 17.99 -28.87
C PRO A 11 5.75 18.54 -30.27
N ALA A 12 6.79 19.09 -30.89
CA ALA A 12 6.72 19.56 -32.25
C ALA A 12 6.14 18.42 -33.09
N ASP A 13 5.20 18.73 -33.99
CA ASP A 13 4.65 17.73 -34.89
C ASP A 13 5.77 17.17 -35.79
N THR A 14 6.38 16.08 -35.32
CA THR A 14 7.53 15.42 -35.96
C THR A 14 7.09 14.26 -36.85
N THR A 15 5.80 14.07 -36.98
CA THR A 15 5.16 13.14 -37.93
C THR A 15 5.69 13.34 -39.37
N PRO A 16 5.95 14.58 -39.85
CA PRO A 16 6.50 14.80 -41.19
C PRO A 16 7.89 14.14 -41.39
N TYR A 17 8.75 14.15 -40.40
CA TYR A 17 10.09 13.52 -40.54
C TYR A 17 9.98 11.99 -40.60
N LEU A 18 9.12 11.38 -39.84
CA LEU A 18 8.86 9.92 -39.89
C LEU A 18 8.39 9.51 -41.30
N TRP A 19 7.47 10.28 -41.90
CA TRP A 19 7.01 10.05 -43.26
C TRP A 19 8.09 10.28 -44.30
N GLN A 20 8.98 11.26 -44.10
CA GLN A 20 10.11 11.48 -45.00
C GLN A 20 11.09 10.30 -44.93
N ARG A 21 11.36 9.71 -43.74
CA ARG A 21 12.19 8.52 -43.60
C ARG A 21 11.54 7.28 -44.23
N LEU A 22 10.22 7.15 -44.14
CA LEU A 22 9.47 6.07 -44.82
C LEU A 22 9.61 6.13 -46.33
N ARG A 23 9.71 7.31 -46.93
CA ARG A 23 9.99 7.45 -48.38
C ARG A 23 11.35 6.90 -48.77
N ILE A 24 12.36 6.98 -47.91
CA ILE A 24 13.65 6.34 -48.18
C ILE A 24 13.47 4.82 -48.22
N VAL A 25 12.65 4.25 -47.33
CA VAL A 25 12.31 2.83 -47.37
C VAL A 25 11.58 2.48 -48.65
N GLU A 26 10.58 3.28 -49.07
CA GLU A 26 9.86 3.11 -50.35
C GLU A 26 10.82 3.09 -51.54
N GLU A 27 11.76 4.04 -51.61
CA GLU A 27 12.79 4.09 -52.67
C GLU A 27 13.71 2.86 -52.67
N ARG A 28 14.08 2.35 -51.51
CA ARG A 28 14.84 1.12 -51.38
C ARG A 28 14.03 -0.08 -51.87
N VAL A 29 12.74 -0.15 -51.52
CA VAL A 29 11.82 -1.18 -52.00
C VAL A 29 11.67 -1.09 -53.53
N ARG A 30 11.51 0.13 -54.08
CA ARG A 30 11.42 0.37 -55.55
C ARG A 30 12.65 -0.20 -56.29
N ARG A 31 13.84 0.06 -55.77
CA ARG A 31 15.10 -0.48 -56.32
C ARG A 31 15.14 -2.02 -56.24
N ALA A 32 14.75 -2.60 -55.11
CA ALA A 32 14.70 -4.02 -54.91
C ALA A 32 13.71 -4.71 -55.89
N VAL A 33 12.54 -4.14 -56.08
CA VAL A 33 11.55 -4.61 -57.07
C VAL A 33 12.11 -4.53 -58.48
N ALA A 34 12.78 -3.42 -58.88
CA ALA A 34 13.39 -3.27 -60.19
C ALA A 34 14.52 -4.32 -60.44
N LEU A 35 15.37 -4.57 -59.44
CA LEU A 35 16.41 -5.60 -59.49
C LEU A 35 15.81 -6.99 -59.63
N ARG A 36 14.76 -7.31 -58.89
CA ARG A 36 14.06 -8.60 -59.03
C ARG A 36 13.47 -8.79 -60.42
N ARG A 37 12.85 -7.71 -60.98
CA ARG A 37 12.31 -7.74 -62.34
C ARG A 37 13.35 -8.04 -63.41
N THR A 38 14.56 -7.48 -63.31
CA THR A 38 15.65 -7.70 -64.25
C THR A 38 16.30 -9.06 -64.10
N ALA A 39 16.26 -9.67 -62.92
CA ALA A 39 16.84 -10.99 -62.64
C ALA A 39 15.87 -12.15 -62.87
N ASP A 40 14.61 -11.86 -63.22
CA ASP A 40 13.58 -12.85 -63.40
C ASP A 40 13.73 -13.55 -64.78
N PRO A 41 13.93 -14.85 -64.82
CA PRO A 41 14.11 -15.58 -66.09
C PRO A 41 12.84 -15.74 -66.93
N ASP A 42 11.62 -15.55 -66.32
CA ASP A 42 10.33 -15.61 -67.01
C ASP A 42 9.32 -14.60 -66.46
N PRO A 43 9.50 -13.33 -66.82
CA PRO A 43 8.62 -12.25 -66.33
C PRO A 43 7.16 -12.35 -66.74
N ASP A 44 6.80 -13.14 -67.78
CA ASP A 44 5.51 -13.28 -68.38
C ASP A 44 4.81 -14.63 -68.08
N ASP A 45 5.23 -15.38 -67.06
CA ASP A 45 4.64 -16.67 -66.66
C ASP A 45 3.12 -16.52 -66.41
N PRO A 46 2.24 -17.20 -67.19
CA PRO A 46 0.79 -17.09 -67.06
C PRO A 46 0.23 -17.71 -65.77
N TYR A 47 0.98 -18.52 -65.02
CA TYR A 47 0.60 -19.13 -63.72
C TYR A 47 0.88 -18.22 -62.54
N ARG A 48 1.47 -17.05 -62.75
CA ARG A 48 1.73 -16.06 -61.68
C ARG A 48 0.50 -15.37 -61.06
N GLY A 49 -0.70 -15.80 -61.42
CA GLY A 49 -1.95 -15.30 -60.79
C GLY A 49 -2.06 -15.60 -59.29
N GLN A 50 -1.13 -16.38 -58.76
CA GLN A 50 -0.98 -16.60 -57.30
C GLN A 50 0.07 -15.68 -56.66
N TYR A 51 0.77 -14.83 -57.41
CA TYR A 51 1.82 -13.92 -56.96
C TYR A 51 1.56 -12.49 -57.43
N LEU A 52 2.11 -11.51 -56.71
CA LEU A 52 2.15 -10.15 -57.15
C LEU A 52 3.10 -10.02 -58.36
N THR A 53 2.62 -9.65 -59.55
CA THR A 53 3.50 -9.46 -60.69
C THR A 53 4.36 -8.20 -60.56
N PRO A 54 5.55 -8.14 -61.26
CA PRO A 54 6.38 -6.93 -61.23
C PRO A 54 5.62 -5.66 -61.64
N ASP A 55 4.73 -5.76 -62.62
CA ASP A 55 3.89 -4.63 -63.06
C ASP A 55 2.83 -4.26 -62.04
N ALA A 56 2.27 -5.21 -61.30
CA ALA A 56 1.37 -4.91 -60.17
C ALA A 56 2.12 -4.27 -59.00
N ALA A 57 3.36 -4.74 -58.69
CA ALA A 57 4.18 -4.09 -57.67
C ALA A 57 4.59 -2.66 -58.08
N ALA A 58 4.89 -2.42 -59.37
CA ALA A 58 5.13 -1.09 -59.90
C ALA A 58 3.92 -0.19 -59.75
N ARG A 59 2.72 -0.69 -60.10
CA ARG A 59 1.46 0.06 -59.93
C ARG A 59 1.16 0.42 -58.50
N ILE A 60 1.45 -0.48 -57.52
CA ILE A 60 1.28 -0.22 -56.08
C ILE A 60 2.24 0.89 -55.63
N LEU A 61 3.47 0.89 -56.12
CA LEU A 61 4.46 1.93 -55.82
C LEU A 61 4.12 3.28 -56.45
N ASP A 62 3.51 3.25 -57.63
CA ASP A 62 3.09 4.46 -58.37
C ASP A 62 1.72 5.03 -57.94
N ALA A 63 0.92 4.22 -57.23
CA ALA A 63 -0.37 4.66 -56.63
C ALA A 63 -0.07 5.57 -55.41
N ARG A 64 0.11 6.85 -55.69
CA ARG A 64 0.60 7.84 -54.75
C ARG A 64 -0.42 8.35 -53.75
N HIS A 65 0.02 8.54 -52.49
CA HIS A 65 -0.29 9.70 -51.67
C HIS A 65 0.69 10.83 -52.09
N ASP A 66 0.18 12.06 -52.25
CA ASP A 66 0.83 13.26 -52.75
C ASP A 66 2.26 13.46 -52.21
N PRO A 67 3.29 13.59 -53.07
CA PRO A 67 4.65 13.92 -52.62
C PRO A 67 4.77 15.42 -52.47
N GLY A 68 4.80 15.89 -51.23
CA GLY A 68 5.38 17.21 -50.98
C GLY A 68 6.80 17.32 -51.55
N PRO A 69 7.38 18.53 -51.64
CA PRO A 69 8.63 18.78 -52.32
C PRO A 69 9.74 17.86 -51.77
N SER A 70 10.55 17.34 -52.69
CA SER A 70 11.73 16.49 -52.39
C SER A 70 12.82 17.32 -51.74
N GLU A 71 12.67 17.62 -50.45
CA GLU A 71 13.76 18.10 -49.63
C GLU A 71 14.66 16.93 -49.26
N ARG A 72 15.98 17.21 -49.23
CA ARG A 72 16.99 16.22 -48.80
C ARG A 72 16.71 15.86 -47.33
N VAL A 73 16.27 14.66 -47.07
CA VAL A 73 15.99 14.18 -45.70
C VAL A 73 17.31 14.07 -44.97
N PRO A 74 17.53 14.75 -43.86
CA PRO A 74 18.72 14.59 -43.04
C PRO A 74 18.88 13.14 -42.58
N ASP A 75 20.12 12.63 -42.55
CA ASP A 75 20.40 11.26 -42.08
C ASP A 75 20.17 11.16 -40.56
N ASP A 76 20.44 12.26 -39.83
CA ASP A 76 20.21 12.32 -38.39
C ASP A 76 18.80 12.85 -38.09
N PRO A 77 18.09 12.24 -37.12
CA PRO A 77 16.79 12.72 -36.70
C PRO A 77 16.86 14.15 -36.15
N PRO A 78 15.86 15.01 -36.40
CA PRO A 78 15.80 16.32 -35.77
C PRO A 78 15.83 16.18 -34.25
N PRO A 79 16.65 17.04 -33.55
CA PRO A 79 16.73 17.00 -32.08
C PRO A 79 15.36 17.06 -31.41
N GLY A 80 15.10 16.15 -30.47
CA GLY A 80 13.84 16.05 -29.75
C GLY A 80 12.69 15.36 -30.51
N SER A 81 12.92 14.93 -31.77
CA SER A 81 11.94 14.10 -32.48
C SER A 81 11.79 12.71 -31.81
N PRO A 82 10.63 12.02 -31.95
CA PRO A 82 10.45 10.67 -31.39
C PRO A 82 11.55 9.71 -31.83
N LEU A 83 12.03 9.78 -33.05
CA LEU A 83 13.14 8.96 -33.53
C LEU A 83 14.49 9.35 -32.92
N ASP A 84 14.77 10.64 -32.68
CA ASP A 84 15.99 11.12 -31.99
C ASP A 84 15.98 10.66 -30.52
N VAL A 85 14.86 10.85 -29.84
CA VAL A 85 14.67 10.38 -28.47
C VAL A 85 14.88 8.88 -28.37
N LEU A 86 14.35 8.11 -29.33
CA LEU A 86 14.48 6.66 -29.39
C LEU A 86 15.94 6.26 -29.66
N ALA A 87 16.60 6.91 -30.64
CA ALA A 87 18.02 6.68 -30.94
C ALA A 87 18.92 6.91 -29.71
N THR A 88 18.70 8.02 -29.04
CA THR A 88 19.50 8.41 -27.85
C THR A 88 19.25 7.48 -26.66
N ARG A 89 17.99 7.24 -26.31
CA ARG A 89 17.65 6.46 -25.10
C ARG A 89 17.90 4.97 -25.21
N PHE A 90 17.89 4.44 -26.43
CA PHE A 90 18.21 3.02 -26.70
C PHE A 90 19.59 2.80 -27.28
N ALA A 91 20.41 3.85 -27.41
CA ALA A 91 21.76 3.81 -27.99
C ALA A 91 21.77 3.14 -29.38
N LEU A 92 20.86 3.57 -30.25
CA LEU A 92 20.72 3.01 -31.59
C LEU A 92 21.75 3.62 -32.54
N ALA A 93 22.37 2.77 -33.34
CA ALA A 93 23.19 3.22 -34.47
C ALA A 93 22.28 3.56 -35.67
N PRO A 94 22.77 4.33 -36.67
CA PRO A 94 21.99 4.66 -37.88
C PRO A 94 21.37 3.43 -38.58
N LEU A 95 22.12 2.32 -38.65
CA LEU A 95 21.62 1.06 -39.22
C LEU A 95 20.46 0.47 -38.41
N ASP A 96 20.44 0.65 -37.08
CA ASP A 96 19.32 0.18 -36.26
C ASP A 96 18.03 0.94 -36.58
N LEU A 97 18.15 2.26 -36.79
CA LEU A 97 17.02 3.08 -37.21
C LEU A 97 16.50 2.67 -38.57
N ASP A 98 17.39 2.38 -39.52
CA ASP A 98 17.00 1.89 -40.83
C ASP A 98 16.29 0.54 -40.77
N LEU A 99 16.81 -0.40 -39.97
CA LEU A 99 16.18 -1.71 -39.76
C LEU A 99 14.82 -1.60 -39.08
N LEU A 100 14.71 -0.69 -38.09
CA LEU A 100 13.44 -0.41 -37.42
C LEU A 100 12.41 0.17 -38.40
N LEU A 101 12.79 1.15 -39.23
CA LEU A 101 11.90 1.77 -40.21
C LEU A 101 11.44 0.78 -41.28
N VAL A 102 12.31 -0.11 -41.75
CA VAL A 102 11.94 -1.19 -42.68
C VAL A 102 10.91 -2.12 -42.03
N ALA A 103 11.10 -2.48 -40.76
CA ALA A 103 10.16 -3.34 -40.04
C ALA A 103 8.82 -2.64 -39.72
N LEU A 104 8.85 -1.33 -39.49
CA LEU A 104 7.70 -0.49 -39.17
C LEU A 104 6.81 -0.17 -40.38
N ALA A 105 7.39 -0.17 -41.60
CA ALA A 105 6.72 0.27 -42.80
C ALA A 105 5.33 -0.37 -43.04
N PRO A 106 5.11 -1.69 -42.83
CA PRO A 106 3.78 -2.29 -42.98
C PRO A 106 2.74 -1.80 -41.98
N ASP A 107 3.17 -1.38 -40.77
CA ASP A 107 2.26 -0.88 -39.73
C ASP A 107 1.84 0.59 -39.98
N LEU A 108 2.57 1.31 -40.82
CA LEU A 108 2.27 2.67 -41.20
C LEU A 108 1.56 2.78 -42.55
N ASP A 109 1.83 1.87 -43.49
CA ASP A 109 1.26 1.87 -44.83
C ASP A 109 1.08 0.44 -45.35
N ALA A 110 -0.18 0.04 -45.49
CA ALA A 110 -0.59 -1.30 -45.91
C ALA A 110 -0.05 -1.74 -47.29
N ARG A 111 0.39 -0.80 -48.16
CA ARG A 111 1.05 -1.14 -49.41
C ARG A 111 2.30 -1.99 -49.22
N PHE A 112 3.04 -1.75 -48.13
CA PHE A 112 4.23 -2.53 -47.82
C PHE A 112 3.96 -4.00 -47.50
N GLU A 113 2.77 -4.35 -47.04
CA GLU A 113 2.38 -5.75 -46.81
C GLU A 113 2.47 -6.55 -48.12
N GLN A 114 1.93 -5.99 -49.20
CA GLN A 114 1.95 -6.64 -50.52
C GLN A 114 3.33 -6.65 -51.13
N LEU A 115 4.05 -5.53 -51.02
CA LEU A 115 5.42 -5.40 -51.55
C LEU A 115 6.40 -6.34 -50.82
N TYR A 116 6.27 -6.51 -49.54
CA TYR A 116 7.11 -7.45 -48.78
C TYR A 116 6.75 -8.92 -49.12
N GLY A 117 5.46 -9.22 -49.32
CA GLY A 117 5.05 -10.53 -49.85
C GLY A 117 5.74 -10.87 -51.16
N TYR A 118 5.76 -9.92 -52.12
CA TYR A 118 6.46 -10.04 -53.38
C TYR A 118 7.99 -10.22 -53.20
N LEU A 119 8.62 -9.39 -52.34
CA LEU A 119 10.07 -9.43 -52.15
C LEU A 119 10.52 -10.66 -51.32
N ASN A 120 9.68 -11.22 -50.48
CA ASN A 120 9.92 -12.46 -49.76
C ASN A 120 9.66 -13.73 -50.62
N ASP A 121 9.12 -13.54 -51.81
CA ASP A 121 8.64 -14.63 -52.68
C ASP A 121 7.57 -15.50 -51.99
N ASP A 122 6.76 -14.89 -51.16
CA ASP A 122 5.73 -15.55 -50.35
C ASP A 122 4.65 -14.52 -49.95
N LEU A 123 3.48 -14.53 -50.58
CA LEU A 123 2.39 -13.59 -50.34
C LEU A 123 1.78 -13.66 -48.94
N THR A 124 2.06 -14.74 -48.20
CA THR A 124 1.67 -14.87 -46.78
C THR A 124 2.59 -14.12 -45.85
N ARG A 125 3.82 -13.79 -46.28
CA ARG A 125 4.83 -13.07 -45.52
C ARG A 125 4.78 -11.57 -45.72
N ARG A 126 3.78 -10.94 -45.15
CA ARG A 126 3.49 -9.52 -45.26
C ARG A 126 4.38 -8.59 -44.46
N ARG A 127 5.33 -9.16 -43.69
CA ARG A 127 6.36 -8.44 -42.92
C ARG A 127 7.75 -8.77 -43.44
N PRO A 128 8.75 -7.89 -43.23
CA PRO A 128 10.09 -8.16 -43.71
C PRO A 128 10.73 -9.32 -42.91
N THR A 129 11.43 -10.17 -43.62
CA THR A 129 12.36 -11.15 -43.03
C THR A 129 13.68 -10.47 -42.65
N VAL A 130 14.46 -11.08 -41.76
CA VAL A 130 15.83 -10.62 -41.43
C VAL A 130 16.65 -10.42 -42.70
N GLY A 131 16.56 -11.36 -43.63
CA GLY A 131 17.30 -11.32 -44.92
C GLY A 131 16.88 -10.10 -45.74
N LEU A 132 15.57 -9.93 -45.94
CA LEU A 132 15.02 -8.82 -46.71
C LEU A 132 15.36 -7.47 -46.07
N ALA A 133 15.26 -7.36 -44.74
CA ALA A 133 15.56 -6.10 -44.04
C ALA A 133 17.05 -5.71 -44.21
N LEU A 134 17.96 -6.67 -44.13
CA LEU A 134 19.38 -6.43 -44.37
C LEU A 134 19.63 -6.01 -45.82
N GLU A 135 18.99 -6.67 -46.80
CA GLU A 135 19.09 -6.35 -48.22
C GLU A 135 18.61 -4.93 -48.52
N LEU A 136 17.43 -4.55 -48.01
CA LEU A 136 16.91 -3.18 -48.15
C LEU A 136 17.80 -2.12 -47.51
N CYS A 137 18.55 -2.49 -46.47
CA CYS A 137 19.57 -1.63 -45.87
C CYS A 137 20.94 -1.70 -46.55
N GLY A 138 21.04 -2.34 -47.72
CA GLY A 138 22.28 -2.45 -48.49
C GLY A 138 23.31 -3.35 -47.83
N ARG A 139 22.89 -4.36 -47.06
CA ARG A 139 23.75 -5.29 -46.32
C ARG A 139 23.49 -6.71 -46.81
N THR A 140 24.53 -7.50 -46.92
CA THR A 140 24.39 -8.94 -47.23
C THR A 140 24.07 -9.72 -45.96
N GLY A 141 23.33 -10.85 -46.10
CA GLY A 141 22.99 -11.72 -44.97
C GLY A 141 24.22 -12.36 -44.28
N ALA A 142 25.38 -12.39 -44.98
CA ALA A 142 26.65 -12.83 -44.40
C ALA A 142 27.41 -11.76 -43.63
N ALA A 143 26.99 -10.49 -43.74
CA ALA A 143 27.67 -9.39 -43.06
C ALA A 143 27.48 -9.43 -41.54
N ALA A 144 28.45 -8.88 -40.79
CA ALA A 144 28.34 -8.68 -39.33
C ALA A 144 27.11 -7.85 -38.92
N ALA A 145 26.54 -7.08 -39.85
CA ALA A 145 25.30 -6.33 -39.67
C ALA A 145 24.12 -7.17 -39.14
N ARG A 146 24.08 -8.48 -39.44
CA ARG A 146 23.04 -9.39 -38.92
C ARG A 146 23.03 -9.47 -37.38
N PHE A 147 24.18 -9.23 -36.72
CA PHE A 147 24.27 -9.26 -35.26
C PHE A 147 23.55 -8.05 -34.58
N ARG A 148 23.17 -7.01 -35.37
CA ARG A 148 22.28 -5.94 -34.88
C ARG A 148 20.85 -6.41 -34.56
N LEU A 149 20.49 -7.61 -35.00
CA LEU A 149 19.22 -8.30 -34.75
C LEU A 149 19.38 -9.48 -33.77
N SER A 150 20.54 -9.59 -33.10
CA SER A 150 20.74 -10.60 -32.06
C SER A 150 19.98 -10.21 -30.77
N PRO A 151 19.67 -11.20 -29.88
CA PRO A 151 18.93 -10.92 -28.62
C PRO A 151 19.59 -9.88 -27.72
N ALA A 152 20.91 -9.73 -27.76
CA ALA A 152 21.65 -8.74 -26.97
C ALA A 152 21.79 -7.36 -27.66
N ALA A 153 21.40 -7.25 -28.93
CA ALA A 153 21.49 -5.99 -29.67
C ALA A 153 20.42 -4.98 -29.22
N PRO A 154 20.71 -3.66 -29.29
CA PRO A 154 19.85 -2.61 -28.74
C PRO A 154 18.38 -2.67 -29.19
N LEU A 155 18.11 -2.98 -30.45
CA LEU A 155 16.74 -3.09 -30.98
C LEU A 155 15.95 -4.21 -30.29
N VAL A 156 16.55 -5.40 -30.16
CA VAL A 156 15.87 -6.58 -29.62
C VAL A 156 15.88 -6.56 -28.10
N ALA A 157 17.04 -6.26 -27.49
CA ALA A 157 17.17 -6.14 -26.04
C ALA A 157 16.31 -5.02 -25.47
N GLY A 158 16.16 -3.92 -26.23
CA GLY A 158 15.28 -2.79 -25.86
C GLY A 158 13.80 -3.06 -26.09
N GLY A 159 13.44 -4.17 -26.72
CA GLY A 159 12.04 -4.48 -27.04
C GLY A 159 11.43 -3.57 -28.11
N LEU A 160 12.25 -2.93 -28.95
CA LEU A 160 11.79 -2.12 -30.06
C LEU A 160 11.47 -2.94 -31.29
N LEU A 161 12.07 -4.11 -31.39
CA LEU A 161 11.91 -5.05 -32.49
C LEU A 161 11.91 -6.48 -31.95
N GLU A 162 10.98 -7.28 -32.43
CA GLU A 162 10.88 -8.71 -32.13
C GLU A 162 11.29 -9.51 -33.36
N VAL A 163 12.11 -10.56 -33.16
CA VAL A 163 12.46 -11.55 -34.17
C VAL A 163 11.64 -12.80 -33.90
N THR A 164 10.62 -13.01 -34.70
CA THR A 164 9.64 -14.09 -34.51
C THR A 164 9.99 -15.33 -35.34
N GLU A 165 9.25 -16.43 -35.17
CA GLU A 165 9.45 -17.71 -35.84
C GLU A 165 10.86 -18.32 -35.59
N PRO A 166 11.24 -18.57 -34.32
CA PRO A 166 12.59 -19.00 -33.92
C PRO A 166 13.00 -20.36 -34.52
N GLU A 167 12.04 -21.18 -34.92
CA GLU A 167 12.24 -22.49 -35.57
C GLU A 167 12.77 -22.38 -37.00
N ARG A 168 12.62 -21.21 -37.64
CA ARG A 168 13.11 -20.98 -39.01
C ARG A 168 14.59 -20.61 -39.05
N PRO A 169 15.25 -20.83 -40.22
CA PRO A 169 16.60 -20.33 -40.43
C PRO A 169 16.70 -18.82 -40.13
N PRO A 170 17.78 -18.32 -39.51
CA PRO A 170 17.88 -16.95 -39.03
C PRO A 170 17.52 -15.86 -40.04
N LEU A 171 17.88 -16.01 -41.32
CA LEU A 171 17.57 -15.02 -42.35
C LEU A 171 16.09 -15.02 -42.77
N SER A 172 15.38 -16.13 -42.54
CA SER A 172 13.95 -16.28 -42.86
C SER A 172 13.03 -15.92 -41.72
N ARG A 173 13.57 -15.56 -40.55
CA ARG A 173 12.77 -15.09 -39.40
C ARG A 173 12.16 -13.74 -39.68
N VAL A 174 10.94 -13.50 -39.14
CA VAL A 174 10.15 -12.29 -39.40
C VAL A 174 10.46 -11.24 -38.36
N LEU A 175 10.53 -9.98 -38.78
CA LEU A 175 10.68 -8.82 -37.93
C LEU A 175 9.32 -8.17 -37.66
N VAL A 176 9.05 -7.91 -36.39
CA VAL A 176 7.80 -7.29 -35.92
C VAL A 176 8.12 -6.13 -35.01
N VAL A 177 7.54 -4.96 -35.25
CA VAL A 177 7.58 -3.84 -34.34
C VAL A 177 6.39 -3.97 -33.37
N PRO A 178 6.59 -3.92 -32.06
CA PRO A 178 5.47 -3.95 -31.11
C PRO A 178 4.56 -2.73 -31.26
N ASP A 179 3.25 -2.92 -31.18
CA ASP A 179 2.23 -1.86 -31.36
C ASP A 179 2.50 -0.63 -30.48
N ARG A 180 2.98 -0.82 -29.25
CA ARG A 180 3.34 0.29 -28.35
C ARG A 180 4.43 1.19 -28.91
N VAL A 181 5.38 0.63 -29.66
CA VAL A 181 6.47 1.40 -30.29
C VAL A 181 5.91 2.20 -31.47
N THR A 182 5.07 1.57 -32.29
CA THR A 182 4.35 2.24 -33.39
C THR A 182 3.50 3.39 -32.86
N ALA A 183 2.69 3.14 -31.83
CA ALA A 183 1.85 4.15 -31.18
C ALA A 183 2.68 5.33 -30.64
N HIS A 184 3.81 5.04 -29.96
CA HIS A 184 4.71 6.09 -29.45
C HIS A 184 5.27 6.97 -30.57
N LEU A 185 5.70 6.37 -31.69
CA LEU A 185 6.22 7.12 -32.85
C LEU A 185 5.14 7.97 -33.54
N LEU A 186 3.88 7.59 -33.39
CA LEU A 186 2.72 8.35 -33.85
C LEU A 186 2.20 9.39 -32.82
N GLY A 187 2.86 9.50 -31.66
CA GLY A 187 2.55 10.51 -30.66
C GLY A 187 1.61 10.05 -29.53
N ASP A 188 1.25 8.75 -29.47
CA ASP A 188 0.46 8.21 -28.36
C ASP A 188 1.35 8.10 -27.09
N THR A 189 0.88 8.73 -26.03
CA THR A 189 1.52 8.72 -24.71
C THR A 189 0.96 7.69 -23.74
N SER A 190 -0.05 6.92 -24.15
CA SER A 190 -0.66 5.88 -23.32
C SER A 190 0.36 4.80 -22.97
N PRO A 191 0.39 4.31 -21.71
CA PRO A 191 1.32 3.25 -21.33
C PRO A 191 1.01 1.94 -22.05
N ASP A 192 2.01 1.05 -22.11
CA ASP A 192 1.85 -0.29 -22.69
C ASP A 192 0.68 -1.03 -22.03
N PRO A 193 -0.34 -1.47 -22.79
CA PRO A 193 -1.51 -2.17 -22.23
C PRO A 193 -1.17 -3.41 -21.41
N ARG A 194 -0.04 -4.06 -21.69
CA ARG A 194 0.46 -5.20 -20.90
C ARG A 194 0.78 -4.84 -19.46
N LEU A 195 1.07 -3.57 -19.18
CA LEU A 195 1.39 -3.08 -17.85
C LEU A 195 0.15 -2.66 -17.05
N ALA A 196 -1.01 -2.52 -17.66
CA ALA A 196 -2.22 -1.98 -17.00
C ALA A 196 -2.57 -2.68 -15.67
N GLY A 197 -2.32 -3.99 -15.58
CA GLY A 197 -2.59 -4.78 -14.36
C GLY A 197 -1.50 -4.70 -13.28
N VAL A 198 -0.35 -4.07 -13.56
CA VAL A 198 0.78 -4.00 -12.64
C VAL A 198 1.29 -2.57 -12.40
N LEU A 199 0.65 -1.57 -13.01
CA LEU A 199 0.94 -0.18 -12.74
C LEU A 199 0.33 0.26 -11.41
N GLY A 200 1.18 0.84 -10.56
CA GLY A 200 0.77 1.52 -9.35
C GLY A 200 0.62 3.03 -9.57
N GLU A 201 0.09 3.72 -8.58
CA GLU A 201 0.00 5.18 -8.59
C GLU A 201 1.28 5.81 -8.03
N ALA A 202 1.92 6.68 -8.81
CA ALA A 202 2.99 7.54 -8.33
C ALA A 202 2.38 8.85 -7.81
N THR A 203 2.28 8.98 -6.49
CA THR A 203 1.67 10.13 -5.83
C THR A 203 2.67 11.25 -5.61
N ASP A 204 2.19 12.49 -5.66
CA ASP A 204 2.96 13.65 -5.21
C ASP A 204 2.83 13.79 -3.69
N ASP A 205 3.95 13.97 -3.01
CA ASP A 205 3.98 14.32 -1.60
C ASP A 205 4.33 15.81 -1.46
N PRO A 206 3.39 16.66 -1.05
CA PRO A 206 3.62 18.10 -0.91
C PRO A 206 4.54 18.44 0.28
N ALA A 207 4.82 17.48 1.14
CA ALA A 207 5.58 17.66 2.38
C ALA A 207 6.89 16.86 2.41
N VAL A 208 7.46 16.54 1.24
CA VAL A 208 8.77 15.89 1.16
C VAL A 208 9.84 16.77 1.81
N ASP A 209 10.70 16.16 2.62
CA ASP A 209 11.86 16.84 3.19
C ASP A 209 12.85 17.23 2.10
N PRO A 210 13.22 18.53 1.97
CA PRO A 210 14.19 18.97 0.97
C PRO A 210 15.54 18.26 1.08
N ALA A 211 16.00 17.93 2.29
CA ALA A 211 17.26 17.21 2.50
C ALA A 211 17.14 15.73 2.09
N GLU A 212 16.02 15.07 2.39
CA GLU A 212 15.75 13.71 1.93
C GLU A 212 15.61 13.66 0.40
N LEU A 213 14.89 14.64 -0.18
CA LEU A 213 14.74 14.79 -1.63
C LEU A 213 16.09 14.94 -2.33
N HIS A 214 16.94 15.83 -1.81
CA HIS A 214 18.28 16.04 -2.37
C HIS A 214 19.12 14.75 -2.31
N ARG A 215 19.11 14.05 -1.17
CA ARG A 215 19.84 12.79 -1.00
C ARG A 215 19.32 11.68 -1.91
N ALA A 216 18.01 11.54 -2.04
CA ALA A 216 17.38 10.54 -2.92
C ALA A 216 17.67 10.83 -4.41
N GLY A 217 17.60 12.10 -4.82
CA GLY A 217 17.93 12.56 -6.17
C GLY A 217 19.41 12.35 -6.52
N ALA A 218 20.33 12.67 -5.60
CA ALA A 218 21.76 12.41 -5.76
C ALA A 218 22.07 10.91 -5.85
N ALA A 219 21.46 10.10 -4.99
CA ALA A 219 21.60 8.65 -5.00
C ALA A 219 21.12 8.02 -6.32
N ALA A 220 19.98 8.45 -6.85
CA ALA A 220 19.47 8.00 -8.14
C ALA A 220 20.34 8.41 -9.34
N GLY A 221 21.18 9.41 -9.17
CA GLY A 221 22.17 9.85 -10.18
C GLY A 221 23.54 9.16 -10.07
N SER A 222 23.79 8.43 -9.02
CA SER A 222 25.08 7.80 -8.74
C SER A 222 25.18 6.38 -9.30
N GLY A 223 26.35 5.99 -9.79
CA GLY A 223 26.76 4.61 -10.08
C GLY A 223 25.71 3.73 -10.76
N THR A 224 25.05 2.89 -9.98
CA THR A 224 24.05 1.92 -10.47
C THR A 224 22.68 2.55 -10.78
N GLY A 225 22.41 3.76 -10.31
CA GLY A 225 21.09 4.40 -10.41
C GLY A 225 20.00 3.67 -9.61
N HIS A 226 20.37 2.75 -8.72
CA HIS A 226 19.44 1.97 -7.91
C HIS A 226 19.47 2.43 -6.44
N VAL A 227 18.29 2.79 -5.92
CA VAL A 227 18.07 3.25 -4.54
C VAL A 227 17.05 2.33 -3.86
N HIS A 228 17.36 1.86 -2.67
CA HIS A 228 16.41 1.13 -1.83
C HIS A 228 15.93 2.02 -0.69
N LEU A 229 14.62 2.26 -0.63
CA LEU A 229 13.97 3.06 0.40
C LEU A 229 13.37 2.15 1.47
N ARG A 230 14.01 2.12 2.64
CA ARG A 230 13.44 1.43 3.79
C ARG A 230 12.46 2.34 4.50
N THR A 231 11.16 1.99 4.47
CA THR A 231 10.15 2.80 5.14
C THR A 231 10.07 2.50 6.64
N ARG A 232 9.97 3.56 7.43
CA ARG A 232 9.66 3.55 8.86
C ARG A 232 8.50 4.50 9.14
N GLY A 233 7.37 4.24 8.46
CA GLY A 233 6.16 5.05 8.58
C GLY A 233 6.15 6.30 7.68
N GLY A 234 7.18 6.51 6.85
CA GLY A 234 7.21 7.55 5.82
C GLY A 234 6.60 7.10 4.50
N ASP A 235 6.52 8.03 3.55
CA ASP A 235 6.04 7.77 2.19
C ASP A 235 7.20 7.58 1.21
N PRO A 236 7.62 6.34 0.92
CA PRO A 236 8.70 6.08 -0.02
C PRO A 236 8.31 6.37 -1.46
N VAL A 237 7.01 6.25 -1.81
CA VAL A 237 6.51 6.47 -3.19
C VAL A 237 6.56 7.96 -3.51
N GLY A 238 6.06 8.82 -2.62
CA GLY A 238 6.10 10.27 -2.78
C GLY A 238 7.52 10.80 -2.86
N LEU A 239 8.43 10.33 -1.99
CA LEU A 239 9.84 10.71 -2.03
C LEU A 239 10.52 10.30 -3.35
N ALA A 240 10.32 9.05 -3.79
CA ALA A 240 10.91 8.54 -5.03
C ALA A 240 10.36 9.28 -6.25
N ALA A 241 9.04 9.51 -6.31
CA ALA A 241 8.41 10.25 -7.40
C ALA A 241 8.94 11.70 -7.47
N ALA A 242 9.03 12.39 -6.33
CA ALA A 242 9.60 13.74 -6.26
C ALA A 242 11.08 13.76 -6.68
N ALA A 243 11.88 12.77 -6.24
CA ALA A 243 13.29 12.68 -6.62
C ALA A 243 13.48 12.44 -8.13
N LEU A 244 12.62 11.64 -8.76
CA LEU A 244 12.65 11.44 -10.20
C LEU A 244 12.24 12.71 -10.95
N ARG A 245 11.17 13.38 -10.55
CA ARG A 245 10.71 14.63 -11.18
C ARG A 245 11.75 15.76 -11.05
N ALA A 246 12.41 15.87 -9.89
CA ALA A 246 13.51 16.82 -9.70
C ALA A 246 14.67 16.61 -10.69
N ARG A 247 14.77 15.42 -11.28
CA ARG A 247 15.73 15.07 -12.34
C ARG A 247 15.16 15.16 -13.76
N GLY A 248 13.94 15.66 -13.92
CA GLY A 248 13.25 15.70 -15.21
C GLY A 248 12.75 14.35 -15.71
N LEU A 249 12.60 13.35 -14.83
CA LEU A 249 12.11 12.02 -15.17
C LEU A 249 10.67 11.81 -14.67
N SER A 250 9.83 11.18 -15.49
CA SER A 250 8.50 10.77 -15.06
C SER A 250 8.59 9.52 -14.16
N PRO A 251 7.81 9.40 -13.09
CA PRO A 251 7.78 8.18 -12.29
C PRO A 251 6.90 7.12 -12.94
N LEU A 252 7.42 5.89 -13.11
CA LEU A 252 6.68 4.69 -13.52
C LEU A 252 6.63 3.74 -12.33
N ALA A 253 5.49 3.70 -11.64
CA ALA A 253 5.31 2.85 -10.47
C ALA A 253 4.84 1.45 -10.88
N LEU A 254 5.49 0.42 -10.34
CA LEU A 254 5.13 -0.99 -10.48
C LEU A 254 4.70 -1.54 -9.12
N ASP A 255 3.51 -2.08 -9.07
CA ASP A 255 2.95 -2.71 -7.89
C ASP A 255 3.52 -4.13 -7.73
N ALA A 256 4.25 -4.36 -6.64
CA ALA A 256 4.87 -5.65 -6.35
C ALA A 256 3.85 -6.75 -6.06
N SER A 257 2.72 -6.41 -5.41
CA SER A 257 1.62 -7.34 -5.13
C SER A 257 1.01 -7.85 -6.44
N ALA A 258 0.71 -6.93 -7.35
CA ALA A 258 0.19 -7.29 -8.68
C ALA A 258 1.20 -8.11 -9.49
N LEU A 259 2.50 -7.77 -9.44
CA LEU A 259 3.57 -8.55 -10.09
C LEU A 259 3.68 -9.97 -9.53
N ALA A 260 3.46 -10.16 -8.22
CA ALA A 260 3.50 -11.48 -7.59
C ALA A 260 2.46 -12.45 -8.19
N HIS A 261 1.29 -11.94 -8.53
CA HIS A 261 0.24 -12.72 -9.20
C HIS A 261 0.61 -13.12 -10.64
N HIS A 262 1.54 -12.41 -11.26
CA HIS A 262 2.01 -12.62 -12.63
C HIS A 262 3.41 -13.25 -12.71
N ALA A 263 3.83 -14.03 -11.73
CA ALA A 263 5.19 -14.55 -11.59
C ALA A 263 5.77 -15.24 -12.86
N ARG A 264 4.93 -15.89 -13.67
CA ARG A 264 5.34 -16.58 -14.92
C ARG A 264 5.65 -15.61 -16.06
N THR A 265 5.00 -14.45 -16.10
CA THR A 265 5.12 -13.43 -17.17
C THR A 265 6.00 -12.24 -16.75
N VAL A 266 6.59 -12.29 -15.56
CA VAL A 266 7.50 -11.22 -15.07
C VAL A 266 8.60 -10.87 -16.06
N PRO A 267 9.27 -11.80 -16.76
CA PRO A 267 10.29 -11.43 -17.75
C PRO A 267 9.74 -10.57 -18.89
N GLU A 268 8.50 -10.81 -19.31
CA GLU A 268 7.83 -10.05 -20.38
C GLU A 268 7.38 -8.69 -19.86
N LEU A 269 6.78 -8.64 -18.67
CA LEU A 269 6.39 -7.40 -18.00
C LEU A 269 7.60 -6.51 -17.71
N ALA A 270 8.72 -7.09 -17.27
CA ALA A 270 9.97 -6.37 -17.04
C ALA A 270 10.49 -5.70 -18.33
N ARG A 271 10.47 -6.43 -19.46
CA ARG A 271 10.86 -5.86 -20.76
C ARG A 271 9.90 -4.76 -21.20
N ALA A 272 8.59 -4.94 -21.01
CA ALA A 272 7.60 -3.91 -21.31
C ALA A 272 7.82 -2.66 -20.44
N ALA A 273 8.05 -2.82 -19.13
CA ALA A 273 8.35 -1.73 -18.21
C ALA A 273 9.65 -0.99 -18.55
N ALA A 274 10.71 -1.74 -18.87
CA ALA A 274 11.99 -1.15 -19.27
C ALA A 274 11.87 -0.38 -20.58
N ARG A 275 11.12 -0.92 -21.55
CA ARG A 275 10.82 -0.22 -22.80
C ARG A 275 10.03 1.04 -22.53
N GLU A 276 8.93 0.95 -21.77
CA GLU A 276 8.08 2.09 -21.44
C GLU A 276 8.87 3.19 -20.72
N ALA A 277 9.69 2.83 -19.73
CA ALA A 277 10.53 3.77 -19.02
C ALA A 277 11.49 4.52 -19.96
N ARG A 278 12.11 3.82 -20.92
CA ARG A 278 13.00 4.46 -21.91
C ARG A 278 12.22 5.30 -22.93
N LEU A 279 11.06 4.82 -23.42
CA LEU A 279 10.22 5.59 -24.36
C LEU A 279 9.77 6.91 -23.75
N THR A 280 9.29 6.89 -22.51
CA THR A 280 8.72 8.06 -21.84
C THR A 280 9.75 8.89 -21.06
N GLY A 281 10.99 8.39 -20.88
CA GLY A 281 11.99 9.03 -20.03
C GLY A 281 11.62 8.94 -18.56
N ALA A 282 11.11 7.79 -18.15
CA ALA A 282 10.72 7.55 -16.78
C ALA A 282 11.84 6.88 -15.97
N GLY A 283 11.80 7.10 -14.66
CA GLY A 283 12.44 6.25 -13.68
C GLY A 283 11.40 5.29 -13.08
N VAL A 284 11.86 4.12 -12.65
CA VAL A 284 10.97 3.05 -12.16
C VAL A 284 10.92 3.05 -10.64
N LEU A 285 9.70 2.89 -10.08
CA LEU A 285 9.44 2.59 -8.67
C LEU A 285 8.90 1.17 -8.57
N LEU A 286 9.43 0.37 -7.66
CA LEU A 286 9.00 -1.01 -7.45
C LEU A 286 8.82 -1.30 -5.96
N GLY A 287 7.66 -1.75 -5.56
CA GLY A 287 7.40 -2.20 -4.20
C GLY A 287 5.91 -2.26 -3.84
N PRO A 288 5.62 -2.59 -2.58
CA PRO A 288 6.57 -3.00 -1.52
C PRO A 288 7.22 -4.37 -1.83
N VAL A 289 8.53 -4.50 -1.63
CA VAL A 289 9.25 -5.75 -2.00
C VAL A 289 8.83 -6.97 -1.17
N GLU A 290 8.22 -6.77 -0.02
CA GLU A 290 7.66 -7.81 0.83
C GLU A 290 6.43 -8.48 0.22
N GLU A 291 5.69 -7.78 -0.64
CA GLU A 291 4.51 -8.30 -1.35
C GLU A 291 4.87 -9.28 -2.50
N LEU A 292 6.15 -9.36 -2.86
CA LEU A 292 6.65 -10.39 -3.74
C LEU A 292 6.62 -11.77 -3.04
N PRO A 293 6.73 -12.91 -3.78
CA PRO A 293 6.59 -14.24 -3.20
C PRO A 293 7.36 -14.46 -1.90
N ASP A 294 6.72 -15.11 -0.91
CA ASP A 294 7.30 -15.31 0.43
C ASP A 294 8.56 -16.17 0.45
N LYS A 295 8.71 -17.07 -0.53
CA LYS A 295 9.89 -17.92 -0.62
C LYS A 295 11.12 -17.10 -1.04
N PRO A 296 12.17 -17.04 -0.20
CA PRO A 296 13.34 -16.18 -0.45
C PRO A 296 13.99 -16.42 -1.82
N ASP A 297 14.10 -17.68 -2.25
CA ASP A 297 14.72 -18.05 -3.54
C ASP A 297 13.87 -17.60 -4.74
N GLU A 298 12.54 -17.67 -4.62
CA GLU A 298 11.62 -17.20 -5.67
C GLU A 298 11.67 -15.68 -5.78
N ARG A 299 11.62 -14.99 -4.66
CA ARG A 299 11.76 -13.53 -4.56
C ARG A 299 13.08 -13.06 -5.16
N ALA A 300 14.20 -13.67 -4.75
CA ALA A 300 15.52 -13.32 -5.25
C ALA A 300 15.66 -13.54 -6.75
N ARG A 301 15.11 -14.64 -7.29
CA ARG A 301 15.13 -14.93 -8.73
C ARG A 301 14.33 -13.90 -9.51
N LEU A 302 13.14 -13.54 -9.03
CA LEU A 302 12.25 -12.56 -9.65
C LEU A 302 12.90 -11.16 -9.66
N LEU A 303 13.43 -10.71 -8.52
CA LEU A 303 14.13 -9.43 -8.42
C LEU A 303 15.37 -9.37 -9.32
N ARG A 304 16.17 -10.42 -9.36
CA ARG A 304 17.34 -10.48 -10.29
C ARG A 304 16.91 -10.35 -11.74
N THR A 305 15.81 -10.97 -12.13
CA THR A 305 15.27 -10.86 -13.50
C THR A 305 14.87 -9.42 -13.79
N LEU A 306 14.11 -8.77 -12.89
CA LEU A 306 13.68 -7.38 -13.01
C LEU A 306 14.89 -6.43 -13.11
N PHE A 307 15.86 -6.55 -12.20
CA PHE A 307 17.02 -5.65 -12.14
C PHE A 307 17.97 -5.82 -13.32
N THR A 308 18.06 -7.03 -13.88
CA THR A 308 18.85 -7.27 -15.11
C THR A 308 18.25 -6.50 -16.29
N VAL A 309 16.93 -6.51 -16.43
CA VAL A 309 16.22 -5.87 -17.56
C VAL A 309 16.13 -4.35 -17.36
N LEU A 310 15.95 -3.90 -16.12
CA LEU A 310 15.85 -2.47 -15.75
C LEU A 310 17.21 -1.78 -15.64
N ARG A 311 18.30 -2.48 -15.90
CA ARG A 311 19.65 -1.91 -15.81
C ARG A 311 19.80 -0.64 -16.65
N GLY A 312 20.42 0.40 -16.04
CA GLY A 312 20.61 1.71 -16.69
C GLY A 312 19.38 2.63 -16.66
N ILE A 313 18.29 2.20 -16.04
CA ILE A 313 17.13 3.03 -15.74
C ILE A 313 17.19 3.39 -14.26
N PRO A 314 17.01 4.67 -13.86
CA PRO A 314 16.89 5.04 -12.47
C PRO A 314 15.79 4.24 -11.79
N LEU A 315 16.15 3.50 -10.73
CA LEU A 315 15.27 2.55 -10.06
C LEU A 315 15.20 2.83 -8.57
N PHE A 316 14.00 3.01 -8.06
CA PHE A 316 13.70 3.02 -6.65
C PHE A 316 12.96 1.73 -6.27
N THR A 317 13.50 0.99 -5.31
CA THR A 317 12.77 -0.09 -4.65
C THR A 317 12.42 0.35 -3.24
N TYR A 318 11.29 -0.12 -2.70
CA TYR A 318 10.91 0.24 -1.34
C TYR A 318 10.28 -0.93 -0.58
N GLY A 319 10.40 -0.88 0.76
CA GLY A 319 9.86 -1.87 1.67
C GLY A 319 10.14 -1.53 3.13
N THR A 320 9.64 -2.34 4.05
CA THR A 320 9.86 -2.21 5.50
C THR A 320 11.18 -2.86 5.94
N GLY A 321 11.60 -3.88 5.20
CA GLY A 321 12.82 -4.64 5.42
C GLY A 321 14.10 -3.94 4.97
N GLY A 322 15.23 -4.54 5.28
CA GLY A 322 16.52 -4.17 4.72
C GLY A 322 16.76 -4.81 3.37
N TRP A 323 17.76 -4.32 2.66
CA TRP A 323 18.20 -4.93 1.42
C TRP A 323 18.90 -6.28 1.64
N GLU A 324 18.54 -7.28 0.87
CA GLU A 324 19.23 -8.58 0.89
C GLU A 324 20.21 -8.70 -0.29
N PRO A 325 21.49 -9.02 -0.04
CA PRO A 325 22.50 -9.14 -1.10
C PRO A 325 22.16 -10.13 -2.21
N ALA A 326 21.31 -11.13 -1.91
CA ALA A 326 20.90 -12.15 -2.90
C ALA A 326 19.96 -11.59 -4.00
N TRP A 327 19.40 -10.39 -3.84
CA TRP A 327 18.42 -9.83 -4.76
C TRP A 327 19.05 -9.26 -6.05
N ALA A 328 20.27 -8.73 -5.96
CA ALA A 328 20.97 -8.19 -7.14
C ALA A 328 22.48 -8.40 -7.04
N ALA A 329 23.18 -8.26 -8.17
CA ALA A 329 24.64 -8.30 -8.22
C ALA A 329 25.27 -7.03 -7.60
N ASP A 330 24.62 -5.88 -7.80
CA ASP A 330 25.05 -4.58 -7.30
C ASP A 330 24.22 -4.19 -6.07
N THR A 331 24.87 -3.66 -5.03
CA THR A 331 24.17 -3.17 -3.84
C THR A 331 23.64 -1.77 -4.09
N PRO A 332 22.34 -1.50 -3.88
CA PRO A 332 21.76 -0.16 -4.03
C PRO A 332 22.20 0.79 -2.92
N VAL A 333 22.02 2.07 -3.15
CA VAL A 333 22.10 3.05 -2.07
C VAL A 333 20.87 2.88 -1.19
N ALA A 334 21.05 2.54 0.08
CA ALA A 334 19.96 2.37 1.04
C ALA A 334 19.69 3.68 1.80
N LEU A 335 18.44 4.13 1.76
CA LEU A 335 17.97 5.30 2.51
C LEU A 335 16.79 4.90 3.38
N THR A 336 16.68 5.50 4.56
CA THR A 336 15.51 5.30 5.44
C THR A 336 14.58 6.47 5.32
N VAL A 337 13.28 6.18 5.08
CA VAL A 337 12.19 7.16 5.00
C VAL A 337 11.41 7.11 6.30
N ALA A 338 11.62 8.12 7.14
CA ALA A 338 10.97 8.21 8.45
C ALA A 338 9.53 8.73 8.32
N ALA A 339 8.71 8.43 9.35
CA ALA A 339 7.40 9.06 9.47
C ALA A 339 7.56 10.60 9.48
N PRO A 340 6.69 11.32 8.75
CA PRO A 340 6.70 12.78 8.80
C PRO A 340 6.38 13.27 10.21
N ASP A 341 6.90 14.44 10.55
CA ASP A 341 6.48 15.12 11.75
C ASP A 341 4.98 15.56 11.66
N PRO A 342 4.34 15.90 12.79
CA PRO A 342 2.92 16.29 12.80
C PRO A 342 2.61 17.49 11.89
N ASP A 343 3.54 18.44 11.76
CA ASP A 343 3.33 19.64 10.94
C ASP A 343 3.33 19.27 9.45
N ARG A 344 4.26 18.42 9.02
CA ARG A 344 4.29 17.89 7.64
C ARG A 344 3.09 16.98 7.36
N GLN A 345 2.67 16.18 8.32
CA GLN A 345 1.46 15.37 8.18
C GLN A 345 0.23 16.27 8.02
N ALA A 346 0.15 17.39 8.74
CA ALA A 346 -0.92 18.37 8.56
C ALA A 346 -0.89 18.99 7.15
N VAL A 347 0.28 19.29 6.60
CA VAL A 347 0.41 19.77 5.21
C VAL A 347 -0.13 18.76 4.20
N ARG A 348 0.19 17.47 4.37
CA ARG A 348 -0.34 16.38 3.52
C ARG A 348 -1.86 16.30 3.58
N TRP A 349 -2.43 16.34 4.79
CA TRP A 349 -3.87 16.32 4.99
C TRP A 349 -4.56 17.52 4.36
N ARG A 350 -4.03 18.73 4.60
CA ARG A 350 -4.57 19.95 3.98
C ARG A 350 -4.62 19.83 2.47
N HIS A 351 -3.51 19.46 1.85
CA HIS A 351 -3.45 19.30 0.39
C HIS A 351 -4.44 18.28 -0.15
N ALA A 352 -4.59 17.14 0.54
CA ALA A 352 -5.55 16.11 0.13
C ALA A 352 -7.00 16.58 0.26
N LEU A 353 -7.31 17.32 1.33
CA LEU A 353 -8.63 17.92 1.55
C LEU A 353 -8.95 18.99 0.51
N GLU A 354 -8.00 19.88 0.21
CA GLU A 354 -8.15 20.92 -0.82
C GLU A 354 -8.42 20.32 -2.20
N ARG A 355 -7.67 19.27 -2.56
CA ARG A 355 -7.91 18.55 -3.83
C ARG A 355 -9.28 17.89 -3.87
N ALA A 356 -9.66 17.18 -2.80
CA ALA A 356 -10.96 16.52 -2.73
C ALA A 356 -12.11 17.54 -2.73
N ALA A 357 -11.93 18.69 -2.08
CA ALA A 357 -12.91 19.77 -2.03
C ALA A 357 -13.09 20.49 -3.39
N GLY A 358 -12.00 20.66 -4.16
CA GLY A 358 -12.08 21.22 -5.51
C GLY A 358 -13.01 20.43 -6.43
N GLU A 359 -13.19 19.13 -6.16
CA GLU A 359 -14.12 18.27 -6.87
C GLU A 359 -15.57 18.34 -6.34
N HIS A 360 -15.79 18.71 -5.05
CA HIS A 360 -17.07 18.51 -4.35
C HIS A 360 -17.55 19.71 -3.47
N GLY A 361 -16.80 20.81 -3.41
CA GLY A 361 -17.18 22.01 -2.62
C GLY A 361 -16.22 22.42 -1.52
N ALA A 362 -16.48 23.57 -0.88
CA ALA A 362 -15.57 24.21 0.05
C ALA A 362 -15.36 23.41 1.35
N THR A 363 -14.12 23.13 1.70
CA THR A 363 -13.74 22.74 3.05
C THR A 363 -13.54 24.01 3.88
N GLY A 364 -14.41 24.23 4.89
CA GLY A 364 -14.09 25.22 5.92
C GLY A 364 -12.79 24.84 6.62
N GLU A 365 -12.08 25.77 7.22
CA GLU A 365 -10.88 25.58 8.08
C GLU A 365 -10.03 24.30 7.87
N ALA A 366 -9.57 24.06 6.62
CA ALA A 366 -8.80 22.87 6.25
C ALA A 366 -7.57 22.63 7.17
N ASP A 367 -6.96 23.70 7.70
CA ASP A 367 -5.83 23.61 8.63
C ASP A 367 -6.23 23.04 10.00
N ALA A 368 -7.39 23.40 10.53
CA ALA A 368 -7.88 22.86 11.81
C ALA A 368 -8.25 21.38 11.66
N LEU A 369 -8.91 21.03 10.57
CA LEU A 369 -9.24 19.65 10.22
C LEU A 369 -7.98 18.80 10.04
N ALA A 370 -6.99 19.28 9.29
CA ALA A 370 -5.73 18.60 9.06
C ALA A 370 -4.98 18.32 10.37
N ARG A 371 -4.94 19.29 11.28
CA ARG A 371 -4.31 19.11 12.61
C ARG A 371 -5.04 18.10 13.48
N SER A 372 -6.37 18.00 13.39
CA SER A 372 -7.16 17.05 14.19
C SER A 372 -6.84 15.58 13.91
N VAL A 373 -6.30 15.28 12.73
CA VAL A 373 -5.96 13.92 12.27
C VAL A 373 -4.47 13.73 11.98
N SER A 374 -3.62 14.71 12.27
CA SER A 374 -2.18 14.66 11.97
C SER A 374 -1.42 13.56 12.73
N ALA A 375 -1.97 13.07 13.85
CA ALA A 375 -1.41 11.96 14.61
C ALA A 375 -1.61 10.57 13.94
N HIS A 376 -2.49 10.47 12.94
CA HIS A 376 -2.76 9.21 12.26
C HIS A 376 -1.71 8.97 11.16
N ARG A 377 -1.15 7.76 11.18
CA ARG A 377 -0.15 7.33 10.20
C ARG A 377 -0.87 6.69 9.02
N LEU A 378 -0.88 7.37 7.89
CA LEU A 378 -1.43 6.90 6.63
C LEU A 378 -0.40 7.11 5.52
N ASP A 379 -0.33 6.17 4.59
CA ASP A 379 0.38 6.42 3.34
C ASP A 379 -0.38 7.45 2.47
N ALA A 380 0.28 7.99 1.45
CA ALA A 380 -0.31 9.03 0.61
C ALA A 380 -1.60 8.58 -0.10
N GLY A 381 -1.69 7.31 -0.49
CA GLY A 381 -2.89 6.75 -1.12
C GLY A 381 -4.05 6.62 -0.13
N GLN A 382 -3.79 6.08 1.07
CA GLN A 382 -4.77 5.98 2.15
C GLN A 382 -5.27 7.36 2.56
N LEU A 383 -4.36 8.33 2.70
CA LEU A 383 -4.69 9.69 3.08
C LEU A 383 -5.61 10.36 2.04
N ARG A 384 -5.31 10.23 0.75
CA ARG A 384 -6.18 10.75 -0.32
C ARG A 384 -7.56 10.08 -0.32
N ARG A 385 -7.62 8.76 -0.18
CA ARG A 385 -8.89 8.03 -0.10
C ARG A 385 -9.71 8.46 1.11
N ALA A 386 -9.07 8.64 2.27
CA ALA A 386 -9.73 9.11 3.48
C ALA A 386 -10.26 10.54 3.31
N ALA A 387 -9.45 11.47 2.81
CA ALA A 387 -9.88 12.85 2.54
C ALA A 387 -11.07 12.89 1.57
N GLY A 388 -10.97 12.13 0.45
CA GLY A 388 -12.05 12.04 -0.52
C GLY A 388 -13.33 11.42 0.05
N ALA A 389 -13.23 10.39 0.90
CA ALA A 389 -14.39 9.79 1.57
C ALA A 389 -15.06 10.77 2.52
N ALA A 390 -14.29 11.46 3.38
CA ALA A 390 -14.82 12.44 4.31
C ALA A 390 -15.56 13.59 3.59
N VAL A 391 -14.97 14.12 2.52
CA VAL A 391 -15.59 15.18 1.71
C VAL A 391 -16.89 14.70 1.08
N ARG A 392 -16.91 13.50 0.49
CA ARG A 392 -18.15 12.95 -0.12
C ARG A 392 -19.24 12.71 0.91
N THR A 393 -18.89 12.17 2.10
CA THR A 393 -19.87 11.95 3.18
C THR A 393 -20.48 13.26 3.64
N ALA A 394 -19.67 14.28 3.91
CA ALA A 394 -20.16 15.60 4.30
C ALA A 394 -21.03 16.24 3.22
N ALA A 395 -20.66 16.09 1.93
CA ALA A 395 -21.42 16.60 0.80
C ALA A 395 -22.80 15.92 0.67
N LEU A 396 -22.91 14.62 0.94
CA LEU A 396 -24.19 13.89 0.96
C LEU A 396 -25.15 14.48 2.02
N ASP A 397 -24.61 14.90 3.17
CA ASP A 397 -25.37 15.52 4.26
C ASP A 397 -25.59 17.02 4.05
N GLY A 398 -25.06 17.62 2.99
CA GLY A 398 -25.17 19.06 2.70
C GLY A 398 -24.47 19.97 3.72
N ARG A 399 -23.43 19.47 4.38
CA ARG A 399 -22.68 20.17 5.45
C ARG A 399 -21.17 20.22 5.17
N ALA A 400 -20.46 21.05 5.91
CA ALA A 400 -19.00 21.08 5.89
C ALA A 400 -18.40 19.80 6.53
N VAL A 401 -17.19 19.44 6.09
CA VAL A 401 -16.43 18.32 6.67
C VAL A 401 -16.15 18.59 8.15
N SER A 402 -16.39 17.59 8.99
CA SER A 402 -16.10 17.63 10.42
C SER A 402 -14.89 16.77 10.78
N PRO A 403 -14.26 16.97 11.96
CA PRO A 403 -13.21 16.06 12.45
C PRO A 403 -13.68 14.61 12.57
N GLU A 404 -14.98 14.38 12.84
CA GLU A 404 -15.53 13.03 12.97
C GLU A 404 -15.61 12.32 11.61
N ASP A 405 -15.94 13.04 10.53
CA ASP A 405 -15.91 12.49 9.18
C ASP A 405 -14.50 12.00 8.82
N LEU A 406 -13.49 12.81 9.19
CA LEU A 406 -12.10 12.43 8.95
C LEU A 406 -11.68 11.20 9.77
N ARG A 407 -12.03 11.14 11.06
CA ARG A 407 -11.74 9.98 11.91
C ARG A 407 -12.41 8.72 11.36
N THR A 408 -13.67 8.81 10.94
CA THR A 408 -14.42 7.72 10.33
C THR A 408 -13.77 7.27 9.02
N ALA A 409 -13.39 8.23 8.19
CA ALA A 409 -12.71 7.93 6.94
C ALA A 409 -11.31 7.31 7.13
N VAL A 410 -10.56 7.76 8.15
CA VAL A 410 -9.28 7.14 8.55
C VAL A 410 -9.49 5.70 9.01
N ARG A 411 -10.48 5.45 9.89
CA ARG A 411 -10.84 4.11 10.34
C ARG A 411 -11.20 3.18 9.18
N ALA A 412 -11.87 3.70 8.16
CA ALA A 412 -12.22 2.93 6.97
C ALA A 412 -11.00 2.53 6.10
N GLN A 413 -9.82 3.14 6.30
CA GLN A 413 -8.58 2.74 5.63
C GLN A 413 -7.89 1.56 6.32
N ASN A 414 -8.32 1.16 7.53
CA ASN A 414 -7.79 0.00 8.22
C ASN A 414 -8.11 -1.27 7.42
N GLY A 415 -7.10 -2.06 7.10
CA GLY A 415 -7.26 -3.30 6.34
C GLY A 415 -8.04 -4.37 7.13
N ALA A 416 -8.70 -5.27 6.41
CA ALA A 416 -9.43 -6.38 6.99
C ALA A 416 -8.52 -7.48 7.62
N GLY A 417 -7.20 -7.39 7.45
CA GLY A 417 -6.23 -8.38 7.94
C GLY A 417 -6.31 -8.56 9.45
N LEU A 418 -6.21 -7.47 10.19
CA LEU A 418 -6.26 -7.49 11.65
C LEU A 418 -7.62 -7.93 12.20
N ALA A 419 -8.72 -7.60 11.52
CA ALA A 419 -10.07 -8.01 11.93
C ALA A 419 -10.32 -9.52 11.86
N ARG A 420 -9.45 -10.28 11.16
CA ARG A 420 -9.49 -11.76 11.15
C ARG A 420 -8.76 -12.39 12.34
N LEU A 421 -7.89 -11.63 12.98
CA LEU A 421 -7.02 -12.08 14.07
C LEU A 421 -7.44 -11.54 15.43
N ALA A 422 -8.19 -10.42 15.45
CA ALA A 422 -8.64 -9.71 16.64
C ALA A 422 -10.07 -9.20 16.44
N ARG A 423 -10.84 -9.13 17.51
CA ARG A 423 -12.19 -8.58 17.49
C ARG A 423 -12.14 -7.05 17.43
N ARG A 424 -12.56 -6.47 16.32
CA ARG A 424 -12.70 -5.02 16.17
C ARG A 424 -13.88 -4.50 17.00
N VAL A 425 -13.64 -3.45 17.76
CA VAL A 425 -14.64 -2.68 18.52
C VAL A 425 -14.59 -1.24 18.03
N GLU A 426 -15.71 -0.75 17.53
CA GLU A 426 -15.88 0.65 17.20
C GLU A 426 -16.24 1.39 18.49
N PRO A 427 -15.41 2.34 18.95
CA PRO A 427 -15.66 3.01 20.21
C PRO A 427 -16.97 3.80 20.20
N ALA A 428 -17.83 3.53 21.19
CA ALA A 428 -19.13 4.18 21.37
C ALA A 428 -19.26 4.88 22.73
N VAL A 429 -18.19 4.94 23.52
CA VAL A 429 -18.15 5.47 24.88
C VAL A 429 -17.10 6.58 25.01
N GLY A 430 -17.28 7.50 25.97
CA GLY A 430 -16.39 8.62 26.22
C GLY A 430 -15.93 8.71 27.68
N TRP A 431 -15.12 9.72 27.99
CA TRP A 431 -14.60 9.96 29.35
C TRP A 431 -15.70 10.11 30.41
N ASP A 432 -16.83 10.68 30.01
CA ASP A 432 -17.96 10.87 30.89
C ASP A 432 -18.65 9.55 31.27
N ASP A 433 -18.41 8.47 30.51
CA ASP A 433 -18.97 7.15 30.78
C ASP A 433 -18.19 6.39 31.86
N LEU A 434 -17.03 6.86 32.26
CA LEU A 434 -16.19 6.19 33.25
C LEU A 434 -16.48 6.66 34.68
N VAL A 435 -16.77 5.74 35.57
CA VAL A 435 -16.80 5.95 37.02
C VAL A 435 -15.63 5.21 37.65
N LEU A 436 -14.54 5.94 37.85
CA LEU A 436 -13.25 5.37 38.32
C LEU A 436 -12.60 6.29 39.35
N PRO A 437 -11.73 5.78 40.22
CA PRO A 437 -10.98 6.63 41.14
C PRO A 437 -10.11 7.66 40.41
N PRO A 438 -9.89 8.85 41.00
CA PRO A 438 -9.07 9.89 40.37
C PRO A 438 -7.64 9.45 39.95
N PRO A 439 -6.92 8.58 40.70
CA PRO A 439 -5.62 8.09 40.24
C PRO A 439 -5.70 7.27 38.96
N THR A 440 -6.69 6.38 38.83
CA THR A 440 -6.91 5.56 37.64
C THR A 440 -7.23 6.45 36.43
N LEU A 441 -8.16 7.44 36.58
CA LEU A 441 -8.48 8.40 35.53
C LEU A 441 -7.25 9.21 35.08
N ARG A 442 -6.37 9.62 36.02
CA ARG A 442 -5.11 10.29 35.67
C ARG A 442 -4.20 9.41 34.82
N GLY A 443 -4.05 8.13 35.21
CA GLY A 443 -3.26 7.17 34.43
C GLY A 443 -3.79 6.96 33.02
N LEU A 444 -5.12 6.87 32.84
CA LEU A 444 -5.74 6.76 31.51
C LEU A 444 -5.52 8.01 30.66
N ARG A 445 -5.66 9.21 31.24
CA ARG A 445 -5.36 10.47 30.55
C ARG A 445 -3.89 10.60 30.19
N GLU A 446 -2.98 10.17 31.07
CA GLU A 446 -1.55 10.11 30.79
C GLU A 446 -1.25 9.19 29.58
N LEU A 447 -1.90 8.02 29.51
CA LEU A 447 -1.79 7.11 28.38
C LEU A 447 -2.20 7.81 27.07
N ALA A 448 -3.34 8.50 27.06
CA ALA A 448 -3.83 9.23 25.88
C ALA A 448 -2.85 10.36 25.47
N VAL A 449 -2.30 11.11 26.43
CA VAL A 449 -1.29 12.15 26.16
C VAL A 449 0.00 11.55 25.57
N ARG A 450 0.50 10.47 26.16
CA ARG A 450 1.71 9.77 25.64
C ARG A 450 1.48 9.25 24.24
N ALA A 451 0.34 8.64 23.98
CA ALA A 451 -0.03 8.13 22.66
C ALA A 451 -0.12 9.25 21.60
N ARG A 452 -0.70 10.41 21.96
CA ARG A 452 -0.87 11.55 21.06
C ARG A 452 0.45 12.23 20.72
N HIS A 453 1.36 12.36 21.67
CA HIS A 453 2.62 13.08 21.52
C HIS A 453 3.87 12.19 21.32
N ARG A 454 3.70 10.86 21.16
CA ARG A 454 4.81 9.91 21.05
C ARG A 454 5.81 10.24 19.94
N ASP A 455 5.31 10.66 18.77
CA ASP A 455 6.17 10.96 17.62
C ASP A 455 6.98 12.24 17.84
N GLN A 456 6.42 13.22 18.53
CA GLN A 456 7.12 14.43 18.93
C GLN A 456 8.20 14.13 19.97
N VAL A 457 7.84 13.46 21.06
CA VAL A 457 8.74 13.23 22.19
C VAL A 457 9.81 12.19 21.88
N LEU A 458 9.41 11.02 21.37
CA LEU A 458 10.32 9.91 21.11
C LEU A 458 11.02 10.03 19.74
N GLY A 459 10.38 10.72 18.79
CA GLY A 459 10.89 10.93 17.44
C GLY A 459 11.71 12.22 17.34
N GLN A 460 11.05 13.38 17.35
CA GLN A 460 11.68 14.69 17.10
C GLN A 460 12.65 15.09 18.23
N TRP A 461 12.23 14.95 19.49
CA TRP A 461 13.09 15.31 20.63
C TRP A 461 14.10 14.24 21.00
N GLY A 462 13.97 13.03 20.42
CA GLY A 462 14.95 11.95 20.63
C GLY A 462 15.08 11.49 22.07
N MET A 463 14.01 11.60 22.90
CA MET A 463 14.06 11.31 24.33
C MET A 463 14.29 9.82 24.67
N ARG A 464 14.29 8.93 23.66
CA ARG A 464 14.63 7.52 23.81
C ARG A 464 15.80 7.19 22.87
N PRO A 465 17.06 7.43 23.30
CA PRO A 465 18.22 7.06 22.49
C PRO A 465 18.39 5.55 22.46
N GLY A 466 18.68 4.99 21.28
CA GLY A 466 18.95 3.57 21.07
C GLY A 466 17.99 2.91 20.07
N GLY A 467 18.53 2.05 19.20
CA GLY A 467 17.86 1.51 18.01
C GLY A 467 17.03 0.25 18.21
N GLY A 468 16.84 -0.25 19.43
CA GLY A 468 16.21 -1.56 19.68
C GLY A 468 14.77 -1.53 20.17
N ARG A 469 14.26 -0.38 20.60
CA ARG A 469 12.88 -0.23 21.09
C ARG A 469 12.03 0.56 20.11
N GLY A 470 10.78 0.12 19.92
CA GLY A 470 9.77 0.85 19.15
C GLY A 470 9.39 2.20 19.81
N ARG A 471 8.67 3.02 19.07
CA ARG A 471 8.10 4.29 19.57
C ARG A 471 6.68 4.09 20.11
N GLY A 472 6.28 2.84 20.36
CA GLY A 472 4.97 2.50 20.88
C GLY A 472 4.77 2.94 22.32
N VAL A 473 3.52 2.92 22.76
CA VAL A 473 3.12 3.15 24.15
C VAL A 473 2.47 1.88 24.67
N ILE A 474 2.99 1.37 25.78
CA ILE A 474 2.56 0.10 26.41
C ILE A 474 1.95 0.43 27.76
N ALA A 475 0.69 0.02 27.96
CA ALA A 475 0.00 0.19 29.23
C ALA A 475 -0.47 -1.14 29.82
N LEU A 476 -0.55 -1.19 31.14
CA LEU A 476 -1.16 -2.28 31.88
C LEU A 476 -2.36 -1.80 32.68
N PHE A 477 -3.49 -2.46 32.52
CA PHE A 477 -4.69 -2.27 33.32
C PHE A 477 -4.86 -3.47 34.25
N ALA A 478 -4.66 -3.26 35.56
CA ALA A 478 -4.66 -4.31 36.57
C ALA A 478 -5.85 -4.14 37.53
N GLY A 479 -6.59 -5.22 37.77
CA GLY A 479 -7.72 -5.22 38.69
C GLY A 479 -8.70 -6.35 38.44
N SER A 480 -9.63 -6.58 39.37
CA SER A 480 -10.59 -7.67 39.30
C SER A 480 -11.48 -7.61 38.04
N SER A 481 -12.11 -8.73 37.68
CA SER A 481 -13.04 -8.78 36.56
C SER A 481 -14.25 -7.84 36.82
N GLY A 482 -14.72 -7.17 35.75
CA GLY A 482 -15.86 -6.27 35.83
C GLY A 482 -15.60 -4.87 36.42
N THR A 483 -14.33 -4.48 36.64
CA THR A 483 -13.95 -3.15 37.13
C THR A 483 -13.82 -2.07 36.07
N GLY A 484 -14.07 -2.41 34.79
CA GLY A 484 -14.11 -1.44 33.69
C GLY A 484 -12.86 -1.33 32.83
N LYS A 485 -11.92 -2.29 32.91
CA LYS A 485 -10.64 -2.30 32.14
C LYS A 485 -10.87 -2.18 30.65
N THR A 486 -11.67 -3.08 30.07
CA THR A 486 -11.94 -3.09 28.61
C THR A 486 -12.69 -1.83 28.15
N MET A 487 -13.66 -1.36 28.92
CA MET A 487 -14.36 -0.09 28.67
C MET A 487 -13.41 1.11 28.69
N SER A 488 -12.45 1.12 29.62
CA SER A 488 -11.44 2.19 29.69
C SER A 488 -10.50 2.18 28.48
N ALA A 489 -10.15 1.01 27.94
CA ALA A 489 -9.40 0.89 26.70
C ALA A 489 -10.21 1.44 25.51
N GLU A 490 -11.51 1.18 25.48
CA GLU A 490 -12.43 1.73 24.48
C GLU A 490 -12.50 3.26 24.54
N VAL A 491 -12.61 3.84 25.75
CA VAL A 491 -12.61 5.30 25.95
C VAL A 491 -11.29 5.94 25.48
N VAL A 492 -10.15 5.31 25.79
CA VAL A 492 -8.85 5.79 25.29
C VAL A 492 -8.79 5.72 23.77
N ALA A 493 -9.26 4.64 23.15
CA ALA A 493 -9.32 4.52 21.71
C ALA A 493 -10.23 5.58 21.08
N ALA A 494 -11.41 5.86 21.69
CA ALA A 494 -12.32 6.94 21.29
C ALA A 494 -11.64 8.31 21.31
N ASP A 495 -10.93 8.63 22.40
CA ASP A 495 -10.24 9.92 22.58
C ASP A 495 -9.10 10.12 21.56
N LEU A 496 -8.50 9.04 21.12
CA LEU A 496 -7.47 9.03 20.08
C LEU A 496 -8.05 8.99 18.65
N GLY A 497 -9.37 8.77 18.51
CA GLY A 497 -10.01 8.60 17.21
C GLY A 497 -9.63 7.31 16.49
N MET A 498 -9.27 6.26 17.23
CA MET A 498 -8.81 4.97 16.74
C MET A 498 -9.82 3.86 17.05
N ASP A 499 -9.78 2.77 16.27
CA ASP A 499 -10.50 1.54 16.62
C ASP A 499 -9.78 0.79 17.75
N LEU A 500 -10.55 0.04 18.54
CA LEU A 500 -10.01 -0.91 19.50
C LEU A 500 -10.04 -2.33 18.91
N TYR A 501 -8.90 -2.99 18.90
CA TYR A 501 -8.80 -4.40 18.53
C TYR A 501 -8.49 -5.24 19.76
N VAL A 502 -9.44 -6.09 20.12
CA VAL A 502 -9.34 -6.96 21.29
C VAL A 502 -8.80 -8.32 20.86
N VAL A 503 -7.62 -8.65 21.36
CA VAL A 503 -6.95 -9.94 21.20
C VAL A 503 -7.18 -10.74 22.47
N ASP A 504 -7.91 -11.82 22.37
CA ASP A 504 -8.08 -12.79 23.47
C ASP A 504 -6.87 -13.73 23.45
N LEU A 505 -5.98 -13.53 24.42
CA LEU A 505 -4.75 -14.32 24.49
C LEU A 505 -5.01 -15.79 24.80
N SER A 506 -6.15 -16.13 25.40
CA SER A 506 -6.52 -17.53 25.62
C SER A 506 -6.80 -18.30 24.32
N THR A 507 -7.20 -17.59 23.27
CA THR A 507 -7.45 -18.14 21.93
C THR A 507 -6.22 -18.14 21.02
N VAL A 508 -5.24 -17.30 21.32
CA VAL A 508 -4.01 -17.16 20.54
C VAL A 508 -2.98 -18.24 20.94
N VAL A 509 -3.02 -18.68 22.19
CA VAL A 509 -2.15 -19.75 22.71
C VAL A 509 -2.57 -21.09 22.07
N ASP A 510 -1.67 -21.68 21.29
CA ASP A 510 -1.89 -22.97 20.62
C ASP A 510 -1.12 -24.08 21.35
N LYS A 511 -1.63 -25.32 21.20
CA LYS A 511 -0.97 -26.53 21.73
C LYS A 511 0.30 -26.90 20.96
N TYR A 512 0.50 -26.34 19.78
CA TYR A 512 1.65 -26.63 18.93
C TYR A 512 2.75 -25.60 19.13
N VAL A 513 3.97 -26.09 19.34
CA VAL A 513 5.17 -25.25 19.54
C VAL A 513 5.39 -24.34 18.33
N GLY A 514 5.50 -23.02 18.59
CA GLY A 514 5.79 -22.02 17.59
C GLY A 514 4.57 -21.44 16.85
N GLU A 515 3.37 -21.97 17.01
CA GLU A 515 2.17 -21.38 16.39
C GLU A 515 1.69 -20.13 17.15
N THR A 516 1.82 -20.13 18.48
CA THR A 516 1.54 -18.93 19.29
C THR A 516 2.39 -17.73 18.84
N GLU A 517 3.70 -17.92 18.66
CA GLU A 517 4.61 -16.88 18.22
C GLU A 517 4.27 -16.40 16.79
N LYS A 518 3.91 -17.31 15.90
CA LYS A 518 3.49 -16.94 14.54
C LYS A 518 2.19 -16.12 14.54
N ASN A 519 1.21 -16.50 15.36
CA ASN A 519 -0.04 -15.78 15.48
C ASN A 519 0.19 -14.38 16.06
N LEU A 520 1.00 -14.25 17.10
CA LEU A 520 1.41 -12.96 17.65
C LEU A 520 2.17 -12.10 16.63
N GLU A 521 3.11 -12.68 15.87
CA GLU A 521 3.83 -11.99 14.81
C GLU A 521 2.87 -11.40 13.76
N ARG A 522 1.89 -12.19 13.32
CA ARG A 522 0.87 -11.73 12.36
C ARG A 522 0.04 -10.59 12.94
N ILE A 523 -0.39 -10.68 14.21
CA ILE A 523 -1.16 -9.63 14.88
C ILE A 523 -0.37 -8.32 14.91
N PHE A 524 0.90 -8.35 15.35
CA PHE A 524 1.72 -7.15 15.42
C PHE A 524 2.06 -6.57 14.03
N THR A 525 2.28 -7.43 13.04
CA THR A 525 2.54 -7.01 11.66
C THR A 525 1.33 -6.30 11.06
N GLU A 526 0.15 -6.91 11.15
CA GLU A 526 -1.10 -6.31 10.67
C GLU A 526 -1.46 -5.03 11.45
N ALA A 527 -1.23 -5.02 12.76
CA ALA A 527 -1.48 -3.85 13.60
C ALA A 527 -0.54 -2.67 13.31
N SER A 528 0.67 -2.94 12.84
CA SER A 528 1.61 -1.89 12.45
C SER A 528 1.16 -1.10 11.23
N ALA A 529 0.31 -1.70 10.40
CA ALA A 529 -0.25 -1.10 9.18
C ALA A 529 -1.56 -0.31 9.42
N VAL A 530 -2.12 -0.36 10.64
CA VAL A 530 -3.41 0.26 10.96
C VAL A 530 -3.30 1.27 12.11
N ASN A 531 -4.17 2.28 12.10
CA ASN A 531 -4.28 3.24 13.21
C ASN A 531 -5.26 2.70 14.25
N ALA A 532 -4.76 1.91 15.19
CA ALA A 532 -5.57 1.18 16.17
C ALA A 532 -4.91 1.09 17.54
N VAL A 533 -5.74 0.89 18.56
CA VAL A 533 -5.31 0.47 19.89
C VAL A 533 -5.47 -1.05 19.98
N LEU A 534 -4.39 -1.77 20.30
CA LEU A 534 -4.44 -3.19 20.60
C LEU A 534 -4.74 -3.40 22.10
N LEU A 535 -5.73 -4.20 22.40
CA LEU A 535 -6.00 -4.67 23.74
C LEU A 535 -5.75 -6.17 23.83
N PHE A 536 -4.74 -6.57 24.58
CA PHE A 536 -4.51 -7.96 24.92
C PHE A 536 -5.24 -8.27 26.22
N ASP A 537 -6.39 -8.93 26.10
CA ASP A 537 -7.23 -9.28 27.25
C ASP A 537 -6.76 -10.59 27.87
N GLU A 538 -6.97 -10.73 29.18
CA GLU A 538 -6.58 -11.90 29.96
C GLU A 538 -5.08 -12.26 29.85
N ALA A 539 -4.20 -11.27 29.97
CA ALA A 539 -2.76 -11.48 29.91
C ALA A 539 -2.22 -12.50 30.94
N ASP A 540 -3.00 -12.80 31.98
CA ASP A 540 -2.69 -13.84 32.94
C ASP A 540 -2.54 -15.22 32.28
N ALA A 541 -3.18 -15.46 31.15
CA ALA A 541 -3.08 -16.72 30.39
C ALA A 541 -1.63 -17.00 29.93
N ILE A 542 -0.88 -15.93 29.62
CA ILE A 542 0.53 -16.03 29.18
C ILE A 542 1.51 -15.74 30.34
N PHE A 543 1.14 -14.87 31.29
CA PHE A 543 2.01 -14.41 32.38
C PHE A 543 1.78 -15.13 33.72
N GLY A 544 1.19 -16.32 33.72
CA GLY A 544 1.01 -17.14 34.92
C GLY A 544 2.34 -17.30 35.71
N LYS A 545 2.24 -17.59 37.02
CA LYS A 545 3.42 -17.76 37.89
C LYS A 545 4.48 -18.59 37.19
N ARG A 546 5.72 -18.07 37.14
CA ARG A 546 6.91 -18.88 36.86
C ARG A 546 6.93 -20.02 37.88
N SER A 547 6.34 -21.18 37.54
CA SER A 547 6.58 -22.38 38.28
C SER A 547 8.05 -22.75 38.14
N GLU A 548 8.70 -23.15 39.25
CA GLU A 548 10.01 -23.79 39.12
C GLU A 548 9.89 -24.90 38.08
N VAL A 549 10.72 -24.80 37.03
CA VAL A 549 10.70 -25.62 35.84
C VAL A 549 10.69 -27.11 36.26
N LYS A 550 9.52 -27.73 36.26
CA LYS A 550 9.38 -29.18 36.55
C LYS A 550 9.02 -29.98 35.28
N ASP A 551 8.44 -29.33 34.25
CA ASP A 551 8.04 -29.98 33.02
C ASP A 551 8.35 -29.14 31.75
N SER A 552 8.32 -29.80 30.57
CA SER A 552 8.54 -29.16 29.25
C SER A 552 7.48 -28.10 28.95
N HIS A 553 6.26 -28.21 29.48
CA HIS A 553 5.19 -27.22 29.34
C HIS A 553 5.55 -25.87 29.98
N ASP A 554 6.20 -25.87 31.13
CA ASP A 554 6.61 -24.63 31.82
C ASP A 554 7.69 -23.84 31.06
N LYS A 555 8.53 -24.55 30.29
CA LYS A 555 9.55 -23.89 29.43
C LYS A 555 8.88 -23.14 28.24
N HIS A 556 7.84 -23.70 27.65
CA HIS A 556 7.17 -23.09 26.50
C HIS A 556 6.38 -21.84 26.92
N ALA A 557 5.63 -21.87 28.02
CA ALA A 557 4.91 -20.71 28.54
C ALA A 557 5.84 -19.54 28.86
N ASN A 558 7.05 -19.82 29.37
CA ASN A 558 8.07 -18.79 29.59
C ASN A 558 8.64 -18.19 28.28
N MET A 559 8.73 -19.00 27.22
CA MET A 559 9.18 -18.51 25.89
C MET A 559 8.13 -17.62 25.23
N GLU A 560 6.87 -18.00 25.27
CA GLU A 560 5.75 -17.22 24.73
C GLU A 560 5.61 -15.85 25.41
N SER A 561 5.73 -15.83 26.74
CA SER A 561 5.74 -14.59 27.53
C SER A 561 6.90 -13.67 27.13
N ALA A 562 8.10 -14.24 26.98
CA ALA A 562 9.29 -13.48 26.58
C ALA A 562 9.15 -12.94 25.15
N TYR A 563 8.57 -13.73 24.24
CA TYR A 563 8.31 -13.33 22.85
C TYR A 563 7.30 -12.19 22.76
N LEU A 564 6.15 -12.30 23.45
CA LEU A 564 5.15 -11.24 23.50
C LEU A 564 5.75 -9.92 23.99
N LEU A 565 6.56 -9.99 25.07
CA LEU A 565 7.25 -8.82 25.61
C LEU A 565 8.22 -8.19 24.61
N GLN A 566 9.03 -9.02 23.96
CA GLN A 566 9.98 -8.54 22.96
C GLN A 566 9.27 -7.87 21.78
N ARG A 567 8.15 -8.44 21.30
CA ARG A 567 7.37 -7.87 20.22
C ARG A 567 6.68 -6.57 20.62
N MET A 568 6.14 -6.48 21.83
CA MET A 568 5.57 -5.25 22.36
C MET A 568 6.62 -4.13 22.46
N GLU A 569 7.84 -4.42 22.92
CA GLU A 569 8.92 -3.44 22.97
C GLU A 569 9.31 -2.88 21.59
N SER A 570 9.22 -3.69 20.56
CA SER A 570 9.52 -3.29 19.16
C SER A 570 8.33 -2.71 18.42
N PHE A 571 7.12 -2.81 18.97
CA PHE A 571 5.89 -2.34 18.35
C PHE A 571 5.80 -0.81 18.39
N ASP A 572 5.48 -0.19 17.27
CA ASP A 572 5.35 1.27 17.13
C ASP A 572 3.92 1.78 17.37
N GLY A 573 2.99 0.92 17.77
CA GLY A 573 1.59 1.22 18.03
C GLY A 573 1.28 1.47 19.51
N ILE A 574 0.00 1.40 19.85
CA ILE A 574 -0.50 1.52 21.22
C ILE A 574 -0.99 0.13 21.64
N ALA A 575 -0.43 -0.40 22.70
CA ALA A 575 -0.80 -1.70 23.24
C ALA A 575 -1.21 -1.59 24.72
N ILE A 576 -2.36 -2.16 25.06
CA ILE A 576 -2.89 -2.23 26.41
C ILE A 576 -3.00 -3.71 26.77
N LEU A 577 -2.49 -4.07 27.95
CA LEU A 577 -2.68 -5.39 28.53
C LEU A 577 -3.67 -5.30 29.68
N THR A 578 -4.53 -6.30 29.84
CA THR A 578 -5.35 -6.42 31.04
C THR A 578 -4.94 -7.65 31.84
N THR A 579 -4.97 -7.53 33.15
CA THR A 579 -4.75 -8.67 34.06
C THR A 579 -5.69 -8.58 35.27
N ASN A 580 -6.07 -9.75 35.77
CA ASN A 580 -6.80 -9.87 37.01
C ASN A 580 -5.85 -10.05 38.22
N LEU A 581 -4.58 -10.38 37.96
CA LEU A 581 -3.59 -10.82 38.96
C LEU A 581 -2.29 -10.01 38.86
N ARG A 582 -2.31 -8.75 39.32
CA ARG A 582 -1.12 -7.87 39.30
C ARG A 582 0.09 -8.50 40.03
N ALA A 583 -0.15 -9.24 41.14
CA ALA A 583 0.90 -9.86 41.94
C ALA A 583 1.72 -10.94 41.19
N ASN A 584 1.26 -11.42 40.05
CA ASN A 584 1.93 -12.44 39.25
C ASN A 584 2.89 -11.86 38.20
N LEU A 585 2.91 -10.55 38.02
CA LEU A 585 3.75 -9.91 37.02
C LEU A 585 5.16 -9.69 37.57
N ASP A 586 6.17 -10.12 36.79
CA ASP A 586 7.59 -9.94 37.11
C ASP A 586 7.97 -8.45 37.11
N GLU A 587 8.88 -8.07 38.00
CA GLU A 587 9.44 -6.71 38.05
C GLU A 587 10.12 -6.31 36.74
N ALA A 588 10.75 -7.26 36.06
CA ALA A 588 11.35 -7.04 34.73
C ALA A 588 10.30 -6.68 33.66
N PHE A 589 9.05 -7.16 33.79
CA PHE A 589 7.92 -6.79 32.94
C PHE A 589 7.47 -5.36 33.23
N THR A 590 7.30 -5.04 34.53
CA THR A 590 6.77 -3.75 34.96
C THR A 590 7.65 -2.57 34.50
N ARG A 591 8.98 -2.77 34.45
CA ARG A 591 9.96 -1.76 33.98
C ARG A 591 9.83 -1.43 32.49
N ARG A 592 9.10 -2.24 31.72
CA ARG A 592 8.90 -2.07 30.27
C ARG A 592 7.61 -1.33 29.93
N LEU A 593 6.75 -1.16 30.92
CA LEU A 593 5.46 -0.47 30.78
C LEU A 593 5.64 1.04 30.88
N ASP A 594 4.96 1.78 30.03
CA ASP A 594 4.93 3.24 30.06
C ASP A 594 3.89 3.77 31.07
N VAL A 595 2.77 3.05 31.24
CA VAL A 595 1.68 3.40 32.13
C VAL A 595 1.13 2.15 32.84
N VAL A 596 0.89 2.24 34.14
CA VAL A 596 0.19 1.20 34.92
C VAL A 596 -1.03 1.84 35.57
N ALA A 597 -2.22 1.35 35.25
CA ALA A 597 -3.48 1.80 35.82
C ALA A 597 -4.11 0.70 36.68
N ASP A 598 -4.32 0.99 37.98
CA ASP A 598 -5.00 0.09 38.89
C ASP A 598 -6.51 0.32 38.88
N PHE A 599 -7.26 -0.75 38.79
CA PHE A 599 -8.72 -0.78 38.79
C PHE A 599 -9.23 -1.48 40.06
N PRO A 600 -9.32 -0.76 41.18
CA PRO A 600 -9.84 -1.34 42.42
C PRO A 600 -11.35 -1.62 42.31
N VAL A 601 -11.85 -2.41 43.22
CA VAL A 601 -13.31 -2.56 43.40
C VAL A 601 -13.87 -1.20 43.81
N PRO A 602 -15.01 -0.75 43.22
CA PRO A 602 -15.55 0.58 43.46
C PRO A 602 -16.00 0.74 44.92
N ASP A 603 -15.75 1.91 45.52
CA ASP A 603 -16.27 2.31 46.81
C ASP A 603 -17.77 2.63 46.76
N ALA A 604 -18.40 2.89 47.92
CA ALA A 604 -19.86 3.15 47.98
C ALA A 604 -20.30 4.34 47.11
N ALA A 605 -19.51 5.43 47.07
CA ALA A 605 -19.81 6.60 46.26
C ALA A 605 -19.72 6.28 44.76
N GLN A 606 -18.72 5.54 44.36
CA GLN A 606 -18.56 5.08 42.98
C GLN A 606 -19.66 4.06 42.60
N ARG A 607 -20.04 3.16 43.48
CA ARG A 607 -21.16 2.25 43.23
C ARG A 607 -22.48 2.99 43.05
N LEU A 608 -22.73 4.04 43.84
CA LEU A 608 -23.91 4.89 43.65
C LEU A 608 -23.93 5.52 42.26
N ALA A 609 -22.83 6.14 41.85
CA ALA A 609 -22.69 6.72 40.51
C ALA A 609 -22.83 5.68 39.39
N LEU A 610 -22.33 4.45 39.60
CA LEU A 610 -22.51 3.35 38.65
C LEU A 610 -23.98 2.90 38.56
N TRP A 611 -24.71 2.81 39.68
CA TRP A 611 -26.13 2.48 39.67
C TRP A 611 -26.95 3.51 38.92
N GLU A 612 -26.75 4.82 39.24
CA GLU A 612 -27.43 5.91 38.57
C GLU A 612 -27.19 5.89 37.06
N ARG A 613 -25.92 5.67 36.66
CA ARG A 613 -25.57 5.66 35.27
C ARG A 613 -26.09 4.43 34.52
N CYS A 614 -26.00 3.23 35.12
CA CYS A 614 -26.48 2.00 34.48
C CYS A 614 -28.00 1.97 34.29
N LEU A 615 -28.76 2.62 35.19
CA LEU A 615 -30.22 2.75 35.07
C LEU A 615 -30.62 3.86 34.09
N GLY A 616 -29.77 4.88 33.90
CA GLY A 616 -30.00 5.97 32.95
C GLY A 616 -31.26 6.78 33.27
N ASP A 617 -31.54 7.85 32.51
CA ASP A 617 -32.67 8.78 32.77
C ASP A 617 -33.97 8.32 32.08
N ARG A 618 -33.92 7.35 31.17
CA ARG A 618 -35.09 6.94 30.39
C ARG A 618 -35.93 5.87 31.07
N LEU A 619 -35.37 5.15 32.03
CA LEU A 619 -36.08 4.10 32.75
C LEU A 619 -36.99 4.72 33.80
N PRO A 620 -38.33 4.49 33.76
CA PRO A 620 -39.25 4.94 34.79
C PRO A 620 -38.89 4.32 36.14
N ARG A 621 -38.79 5.16 37.20
CA ARG A 621 -38.41 4.73 38.56
C ARG A 621 -39.52 5.02 39.52
N ALA A 622 -39.80 4.09 40.43
CA ALA A 622 -40.75 4.27 41.52
C ALA A 622 -40.12 5.09 42.65
N GLY A 623 -40.94 5.71 43.46
CA GLY A 623 -40.47 6.57 44.54
C GLY A 623 -39.81 5.82 45.71
N ASP A 624 -39.91 4.50 45.77
CA ASP A 624 -39.30 3.61 46.77
C ASP A 624 -37.85 3.21 46.45
N LEU A 625 -37.31 3.63 45.30
CA LEU A 625 -36.01 3.21 44.84
C LEU A 625 -34.89 3.92 45.63
N ASP A 626 -34.18 3.14 46.46
CA ASP A 626 -33.04 3.60 47.26
C ASP A 626 -31.75 3.06 46.71
N LEU A 627 -31.12 3.81 45.80
CA LEU A 627 -29.82 3.44 45.22
C LEU A 627 -28.66 3.63 46.20
N GLY A 628 -28.84 4.49 47.24
CA GLY A 628 -27.88 4.66 48.32
C GLY A 628 -27.74 3.35 49.12
N PHE A 629 -28.88 2.74 49.47
CA PHE A 629 -28.90 1.42 50.11
C PHE A 629 -28.16 0.38 49.25
N CYS A 630 -28.46 0.34 47.96
CA CYS A 630 -27.78 -0.59 47.06
C CYS A 630 -26.27 -0.38 47.01
N ALA A 631 -25.83 0.88 46.97
CA ALA A 631 -24.44 1.25 46.91
C ALA A 631 -23.65 0.96 48.19
N GLU A 632 -24.28 1.12 49.35
CA GLU A 632 -23.62 0.87 50.63
C GLU A 632 -23.57 -0.62 50.97
N ARG A 633 -24.62 -1.39 50.68
CA ARG A 633 -24.77 -2.76 51.12
C ARG A 633 -24.22 -3.80 50.17
N PHE A 634 -24.31 -3.57 48.87
CA PHE A 634 -23.90 -4.53 47.86
C PHE A 634 -22.54 -4.17 47.30
N GLU A 635 -21.49 -4.87 47.79
CA GLU A 635 -20.14 -4.69 47.27
C GLU A 635 -19.98 -5.42 45.92
N LEU A 636 -20.44 -4.78 44.85
CA LEU A 636 -20.42 -5.27 43.49
C LEU A 636 -19.43 -4.49 42.63
N ALA A 637 -18.76 -5.17 41.70
CA ALA A 637 -18.02 -4.56 40.64
C ALA A 637 -18.95 -3.90 39.61
N GLY A 638 -18.44 -2.94 38.83
CA GLY A 638 -19.26 -2.19 37.84
C GLY A 638 -19.97 -3.08 36.82
N GLY A 639 -19.33 -4.15 36.38
CA GLY A 639 -19.93 -5.14 35.48
C GLY A 639 -21.15 -5.84 36.09
N SER A 640 -21.05 -6.22 37.37
CA SER A 640 -22.16 -6.84 38.10
C SER A 640 -23.30 -5.85 38.39
N ILE A 641 -22.96 -4.57 38.71
CA ILE A 641 -23.97 -3.51 38.86
C ILE A 641 -24.75 -3.34 37.55
N ARG A 642 -24.04 -3.30 36.42
CA ARG A 642 -24.67 -3.22 35.09
C ARG A 642 -25.59 -4.42 34.82
N ALA A 643 -25.13 -5.64 35.14
CA ALA A 643 -25.95 -6.85 34.97
C ALA A 643 -27.21 -6.81 35.82
N CYS A 644 -27.10 -6.38 37.10
CA CYS A 644 -28.25 -6.17 37.96
C CYS A 644 -29.22 -5.12 37.41
N ALA A 645 -28.70 -3.96 36.98
CA ALA A 645 -29.52 -2.88 36.43
C ALA A 645 -30.33 -3.33 35.19
N VAL A 646 -29.67 -4.06 34.27
CA VAL A 646 -30.33 -4.60 33.07
C VAL A 646 -31.37 -5.65 33.45
N THR A 647 -31.05 -6.56 34.38
CA THR A 647 -32.01 -7.55 34.86
C THR A 647 -33.23 -6.93 35.54
N ALA A 648 -33.00 -5.92 36.40
CA ALA A 648 -34.08 -5.21 37.06
C ALA A 648 -34.95 -4.42 36.04
N ALA A 649 -34.35 -3.83 35.00
CA ALA A 649 -35.10 -3.19 33.92
C ALA A 649 -35.98 -4.18 33.15
N TYR A 650 -35.52 -5.44 32.92
CA TYR A 650 -36.36 -6.47 32.35
C TYR A 650 -37.53 -6.86 33.25
N PHE A 651 -37.35 -6.86 34.58
CA PHE A 651 -38.47 -7.13 35.50
C PHE A 651 -39.49 -6.00 35.45
N ALA A 652 -39.04 -4.74 35.43
CA ALA A 652 -39.92 -3.59 35.27
C ALA A 652 -40.68 -3.63 33.94
N ALA A 653 -40.01 -3.92 32.86
CA ALA A 653 -40.66 -4.06 31.54
C ALA A 653 -41.69 -5.24 31.49
N ALA A 654 -41.39 -6.34 32.15
CA ALA A 654 -42.31 -7.46 32.22
C ALA A 654 -43.55 -7.20 33.06
N SER A 655 -43.42 -6.39 34.13
CA SER A 655 -44.57 -5.98 34.96
C SER A 655 -45.37 -4.82 34.35
N GLY A 656 -44.79 -4.07 33.40
CA GLY A 656 -45.37 -2.84 32.86
C GLY A 656 -45.42 -1.68 33.86
N GLU A 657 -44.70 -1.78 34.97
CA GLU A 657 -44.63 -0.79 36.05
C GLU A 657 -43.24 -0.10 36.12
N PRO A 658 -43.13 1.05 36.75
CA PRO A 658 -41.83 1.69 37.04
C PRO A 658 -40.96 0.76 37.88
N LEU A 659 -39.63 0.87 37.71
CA LEU A 659 -38.63 0.08 38.45
C LEU A 659 -38.79 0.32 39.97
N THR A 660 -38.97 -0.78 40.71
CA THR A 660 -39.13 -0.77 42.16
C THR A 660 -37.92 -1.36 42.89
N MET A 661 -37.76 -1.04 44.17
CA MET A 661 -36.71 -1.60 45.00
C MET A 661 -36.70 -3.13 45.08
N PRO A 662 -37.84 -3.82 45.22
CA PRO A 662 -37.95 -5.28 45.16
C PRO A 662 -37.33 -5.91 43.89
N GLN A 663 -37.58 -5.30 42.75
CA GLN A 663 -37.02 -5.82 41.45
C GLN A 663 -35.50 -5.67 41.38
N VAL A 664 -34.95 -4.56 41.90
CA VAL A 664 -33.49 -4.36 41.98
C VAL A 664 -32.85 -5.38 42.92
N VAL A 665 -33.40 -5.56 44.10
CA VAL A 665 -32.90 -6.51 45.11
C VAL A 665 -32.99 -7.96 44.62
N THR A 666 -34.04 -8.31 43.89
CA THR A 666 -34.19 -9.62 43.23
C THR A 666 -33.07 -9.81 42.16
N ALA A 667 -32.80 -8.79 41.38
CA ALA A 667 -31.73 -8.84 40.38
C ALA A 667 -30.34 -9.01 41.03
N VAL A 668 -30.08 -8.30 42.15
CA VAL A 668 -28.86 -8.45 42.96
C VAL A 668 -28.71 -9.89 43.49
N ALA A 669 -29.82 -10.48 44.03
CA ALA A 669 -29.80 -11.84 44.52
C ALA A 669 -29.47 -12.86 43.43
N GLN A 670 -30.01 -12.67 42.23
CA GLN A 670 -29.69 -13.53 41.09
C GLN A 670 -28.20 -13.40 40.71
N GLU A 671 -27.63 -12.15 40.71
CA GLU A 671 -26.23 -11.95 40.41
C GLU A 671 -25.33 -12.58 41.47
N TYR A 672 -25.67 -12.45 42.77
CA TYR A 672 -24.94 -13.12 43.85
C TYR A 672 -24.87 -14.64 43.65
N ARG A 673 -25.98 -15.27 43.26
CA ARG A 673 -26.02 -16.71 42.95
C ARG A 673 -25.08 -17.07 41.80
N LYS A 674 -25.09 -16.28 40.72
CA LYS A 674 -24.14 -16.45 39.60
C LYS A 674 -22.70 -16.37 40.07
N LEU A 675 -22.37 -15.44 40.96
CA LEU A 675 -21.04 -15.23 41.51
C LEU A 675 -20.68 -16.25 42.62
N GLY A 676 -21.57 -17.16 42.97
CA GLY A 676 -21.38 -18.13 44.07
C GLY A 676 -21.33 -17.46 45.46
N ARG A 677 -21.86 -16.22 45.60
CA ARG A 677 -21.92 -15.49 46.87
C ARG A 677 -23.13 -15.91 47.68
N LEU A 678 -22.95 -15.96 49.00
CA LEU A 678 -24.06 -16.23 49.93
C LEU A 678 -24.96 -14.99 50.06
N LEU A 679 -26.26 -15.23 50.19
CA LEU A 679 -27.25 -14.22 50.50
C LEU A 679 -27.26 -13.99 52.03
N LEU A 680 -26.62 -12.92 52.49
CA LEU A 680 -26.55 -12.63 53.92
C LEU A 680 -27.70 -11.69 54.33
N GLU A 681 -28.43 -12.07 55.39
CA GLU A 681 -29.53 -11.25 55.93
C GLU A 681 -29.12 -9.79 56.23
N GLY A 682 -27.91 -9.62 56.75
CA GLY A 682 -27.35 -8.30 57.05
C GLY A 682 -27.16 -7.37 55.83
N GLU A 683 -26.90 -7.94 54.62
CA GLU A 683 -26.74 -7.17 53.37
C GLU A 683 -28.09 -6.75 52.81
N PHE A 684 -29.07 -7.65 52.79
CA PHE A 684 -30.40 -7.44 52.20
C PHE A 684 -31.37 -6.69 53.11
N GLY A 685 -31.09 -6.61 54.41
CA GLY A 685 -31.87 -5.84 55.38
C GLY A 685 -33.39 -6.06 55.30
N PRO A 686 -34.24 -5.02 55.14
CA PRO A 686 -35.71 -5.19 55.11
C PRO A 686 -36.22 -5.98 53.91
N TYR A 687 -35.37 -6.26 52.88
CA TYR A 687 -35.77 -6.94 51.66
C TYR A 687 -35.49 -8.45 51.64
N VAL A 688 -34.95 -9.00 52.75
CA VAL A 688 -34.61 -10.42 52.88
C VAL A 688 -35.79 -11.36 52.55
N GLY A 689 -36.98 -11.02 53.01
CA GLY A 689 -38.19 -11.84 52.73
C GLY A 689 -38.58 -11.93 51.28
N GLN A 690 -38.13 -11.04 50.43
CA GLN A 690 -38.40 -11.03 48.97
C GLN A 690 -37.42 -11.93 48.20
N VAL A 691 -36.25 -12.23 48.76
CA VAL A 691 -35.17 -12.94 48.13
C VAL A 691 -35.12 -14.44 48.45
N THR A 692 -35.77 -14.85 49.57
CA THR A 692 -35.82 -16.24 50.03
C THR A 692 -36.73 -17.12 49.15
N HIS A 693 -37.57 -16.54 48.34
CA HIS A 693 -38.55 -17.25 47.47
C HIS A 693 -38.16 -17.22 45.99
N VAL A 694 -37.05 -16.64 45.60
CA VAL A 694 -36.49 -16.60 44.22
C VAL A 694 -35.37 -17.66 44.06
#